data_b431552b1c28fbf9344e779bff72d25d
#
_entry.id   b431552b1c28fbf9344e779bff72d25d
#
_cell.length_a   1.000
_cell.length_b   1.000
_cell.length_c   1.000
_cell.angle_alpha   90.00
_cell.angle_beta   90.00
_cell.angle_gamma   90.00
#
_symmetry.space_group_name_H-M   'P 1'
#
loop_
_entity.id
_entity.type
_entity.pdbx_description
1 polymer ?
#
loop_
_entity_poly.entity_id
_entity_poly.type
_entity_poly.pdbx_seq_one_letter_code
_entity_poly.pdbx_strand_id
1 'polypeptide(L)'
;MENSFSQRDLFFDEIKQNKCDLFSFVLQDRKICSSELPCEIRNTKKEKNKEIVEIQWNLANTGLTLTLQFHIFADFPYLEYESFLHNPGTVNSPVIDDLKMLDLNGEIKTPYYGNMILQGLNFSNAGCRIKVSYYLGSYSSAHDFIRVDKRLYPQPGEDSLLLNGENYSRPSERALPFFRVDFDDMNGYDIGVGWSGSWFAAFSLKSITAPEYPWQYGNKWTVTSGMPHTHFYVEPGETLRVPGYFIGFRNGMNVQNFINVHRRFMMTHHAPYDSKGKRILPPLCTASWGGVETKNMKKILQIIKEKKLPIEVHWIDAGWQGHDGPCPHFSEDMKSDWPKRVGSNRINRYTHPDGLLEITNFARECGLKTMVWFEPERYHKECGDPLLTEHPDWFLDSPHGSYILDLGNSDACEWLINWTLNFMDREKIEFYRQDQNINMRETWQQCDTQDRIGVHEMKHTHNLYKFWAALRNAYPDMYIDNCASGGRRLDYMLATYSFPLCQSDYETFKEYNYSCVHLENYYLNEVYPLHSTLSWMPDGDSYAILSGGCGLAIGSKRWNFPSLYPQDDFDYDTYRKHLQVILEMRDLMANGNYYQLTKTPEDLSEFCAMQAHDPEKQSGYVIVFRRPETEEDEFFAKLPEIDTEAEYEIQDFMTGTTCRIFGRELRYYKKVMPEKRSVSLIFYHKL
;
A
#
# COMPACT_ATOMS: atom_id res chain seq x y z
N MET A 1 4.46 -25.32 -2.61
CA MET A 1 5.49 -24.33 -3.02
C MET A 1 6.26 -24.77 -4.26
N GLU A 2 6.81 -25.99 -4.35
CA GLU A 2 7.59 -26.47 -5.51
C GLU A 2 6.87 -26.29 -6.85
N ASN A 3 5.59 -26.68 -6.94
CA ASN A 3 4.80 -26.49 -8.16
C ASN A 3 4.65 -25.03 -8.57
N SER A 4 4.57 -24.12 -7.60
CA SER A 4 4.47 -22.68 -7.84
C SER A 4 5.78 -22.12 -8.39
N PHE A 5 6.94 -22.56 -7.87
CA PHE A 5 8.24 -22.21 -8.42
C PHE A 5 8.40 -22.76 -9.85
N SER A 6 8.05 -24.03 -10.07
CA SER A 6 8.11 -24.64 -11.40
C SER A 6 7.26 -23.91 -12.43
N GLN A 7 6.07 -23.43 -12.04
CA GLN A 7 5.19 -22.67 -12.92
C GLN A 7 5.78 -21.30 -13.25
N ARG A 8 6.35 -20.59 -12.26
CA ARG A 8 7.07 -19.32 -12.46
C ARG A 8 8.24 -19.49 -13.44
N ASP A 9 9.06 -20.51 -13.21
CA ASP A 9 10.25 -20.76 -14.01
C ASP A 9 9.89 -21.11 -15.46
N LEU A 10 8.84 -21.93 -15.64
CA LEU A 10 8.30 -22.23 -16.97
C LEU A 10 7.81 -20.95 -17.69
N PHE A 11 7.02 -20.14 -16.99
CA PHE A 11 6.53 -18.88 -17.55
C PHE A 11 7.69 -17.94 -17.93
N PHE A 12 8.71 -17.83 -17.09
CA PHE A 12 9.89 -17.03 -17.42
C PHE A 12 10.70 -17.59 -18.60
N ASP A 13 10.79 -18.92 -18.71
CA ASP A 13 11.42 -19.58 -19.86
C ASP A 13 10.64 -19.32 -21.16
N GLU A 14 9.30 -19.28 -21.11
CA GLU A 14 8.46 -18.91 -22.25
C GLU A 14 8.68 -17.45 -22.67
N ILE A 15 8.84 -16.53 -21.71
CA ILE A 15 9.21 -15.12 -22.00
C ILE A 15 10.57 -15.06 -22.72
N LYS A 16 11.61 -15.71 -22.18
CA LYS A 16 12.96 -15.74 -22.78
C LYS A 16 12.97 -16.32 -24.19
N GLN A 17 12.07 -17.24 -24.47
CA GLN A 17 11.93 -17.89 -25.77
C GLN A 17 10.91 -17.22 -26.68
N ASN A 18 10.33 -16.09 -26.24
CA ASN A 18 9.33 -15.31 -26.97
C ASN A 18 8.07 -16.15 -27.35
N LYS A 19 7.64 -17.04 -26.45
CA LYS A 19 6.53 -17.98 -26.67
C LYS A 19 5.20 -17.52 -26.06
N CYS A 20 5.22 -16.52 -25.19
CA CYS A 20 4.01 -15.95 -24.55
C CYS A 20 4.03 -14.43 -24.66
N ASP A 21 2.85 -13.86 -24.60
CA ASP A 21 2.71 -12.41 -24.50
C ASP A 21 2.89 -11.96 -23.06
N LEU A 22 3.61 -10.86 -22.89
CA LEU A 22 3.78 -10.18 -21.59
C LEU A 22 3.32 -8.73 -21.65
N PHE A 23 3.58 -8.06 -22.77
CA PHE A 23 3.16 -6.68 -23.03
C PHE A 23 2.65 -6.52 -24.46
N SER A 24 1.90 -5.45 -24.70
CA SER A 24 1.47 -5.07 -26.05
C SER A 24 1.36 -3.55 -26.18
N PHE A 25 1.35 -3.08 -27.42
CA PHE A 25 1.09 -1.68 -27.78
C PHE A 25 0.42 -1.61 -29.14
N VAL A 26 -0.09 -0.44 -29.51
CA VAL A 26 -0.66 -0.19 -30.84
C VAL A 26 0.29 0.71 -31.64
N LEU A 27 0.58 0.33 -32.86
CA LEU A 27 1.34 1.10 -33.85
C LEU A 27 0.56 1.13 -35.16
N GLN A 28 0.21 2.35 -35.63
CA GLN A 28 -0.56 2.52 -36.88
C GLN A 28 -1.82 1.63 -36.91
N ASP A 29 -2.65 1.72 -35.90
CA ASP A 29 -3.90 0.94 -35.69
C ASP A 29 -3.73 -0.59 -35.62
N ARG A 30 -2.50 -1.09 -35.56
CA ARG A 30 -2.22 -2.50 -35.37
C ARG A 30 -1.71 -2.78 -33.94
N LYS A 31 -2.39 -3.68 -33.22
CA LYS A 31 -1.87 -4.24 -31.98
C LYS A 31 -0.64 -5.11 -32.28
N ILE A 32 0.44 -4.90 -31.55
CA ILE A 32 1.68 -5.68 -31.58
C ILE A 32 1.89 -6.27 -30.19
N CYS A 33 2.09 -7.58 -30.12
CA CYS A 33 2.36 -8.30 -28.90
C CYS A 33 3.85 -8.61 -28.75
N SER A 34 4.30 -8.77 -27.50
CA SER A 34 5.73 -9.03 -27.19
C SER A 34 6.27 -10.29 -27.88
N SER A 35 5.44 -11.33 -28.04
CA SER A 35 5.82 -12.57 -28.73
C SER A 35 6.09 -12.42 -30.23
N GLU A 36 5.64 -11.32 -30.85
CA GLU A 36 5.92 -10.99 -32.25
C GLU A 36 7.28 -10.31 -32.45
N LEU A 37 7.94 -9.87 -31.37
CA LEU A 37 9.10 -8.99 -31.40
C LEU A 37 10.39 -9.75 -31.06
N PRO A 38 11.51 -9.45 -31.72
CA PRO A 38 12.81 -10.03 -31.35
C PRO A 38 13.25 -9.50 -29.99
N CYS A 39 13.71 -10.41 -29.12
CA CYS A 39 14.29 -10.06 -27.82
C CYS A 39 15.65 -10.71 -27.62
N GLU A 40 16.44 -10.12 -26.74
CA GLU A 40 17.75 -10.65 -26.32
C GLU A 40 18.00 -10.43 -24.84
N ILE A 41 18.72 -11.37 -24.22
CA ILE A 41 19.18 -11.20 -22.84
C ILE A 41 20.44 -10.34 -22.87
N ARG A 42 20.37 -9.17 -22.24
CA ARG A 42 21.47 -8.19 -22.18
C ARG A 42 22.40 -8.43 -21.00
N ASN A 43 21.85 -8.77 -19.85
CA ASN A 43 22.59 -8.89 -18.61
C ASN A 43 21.95 -9.93 -17.71
N THR A 44 22.76 -10.58 -16.88
CA THR A 44 22.31 -11.48 -15.81
C THR A 44 23.22 -11.31 -14.60
N LYS A 45 22.61 -10.98 -13.45
CA LYS A 45 23.31 -10.81 -12.17
C LYS A 45 22.66 -11.69 -11.12
N LYS A 46 23.46 -12.49 -10.41
CA LYS A 46 22.99 -13.27 -9.26
C LYS A 46 23.26 -12.54 -7.96
N GLU A 47 22.25 -12.41 -7.15
CA GLU A 47 22.31 -11.92 -5.78
C GLU A 47 21.94 -13.05 -4.81
N LYS A 48 22.05 -12.83 -3.49
CA LYS A 48 21.86 -13.88 -2.50
C LYS A 48 20.48 -14.57 -2.61
N ASN A 49 19.41 -13.78 -2.80
CA ASN A 49 18.03 -14.27 -2.76
C ASN A 49 17.28 -14.06 -4.08
N LYS A 50 17.92 -13.49 -5.09
CA LYS A 50 17.30 -13.25 -6.40
C LYS A 50 18.29 -13.26 -7.54
N GLU A 51 17.79 -13.60 -8.70
CA GLU A 51 18.48 -13.40 -9.97
C GLU A 51 17.85 -12.19 -10.68
N ILE A 52 18.69 -11.29 -11.21
CA ILE A 52 18.27 -10.14 -12.00
C ILE A 52 18.64 -10.43 -13.45
N VAL A 53 17.66 -10.40 -14.35
CA VAL A 53 17.85 -10.67 -15.78
C VAL A 53 17.27 -9.51 -16.58
N GLU A 54 18.10 -8.88 -17.39
CA GLU A 54 17.68 -7.82 -18.31
C GLU A 54 17.40 -8.43 -19.69
N ILE A 55 16.16 -8.29 -20.14
CA ILE A 55 15.75 -8.69 -21.49
C ILE A 55 15.33 -7.41 -22.24
N GLN A 56 15.88 -7.25 -23.44
CA GLN A 56 15.58 -6.12 -24.31
C GLN A 56 14.83 -6.58 -25.54
N TRP A 57 13.71 -5.94 -25.84
CA TRP A 57 12.96 -6.06 -27.09
C TRP A 57 13.24 -4.89 -28.01
N ASN A 58 13.44 -5.18 -29.28
CA ASN A 58 13.42 -4.16 -30.32
C ASN A 58 11.99 -3.98 -30.83
N LEU A 59 11.41 -2.83 -30.58
CA LEU A 59 10.03 -2.54 -31.01
C LEU A 59 10.03 -2.24 -32.51
N ALA A 60 9.69 -3.26 -33.31
CA ALA A 60 9.78 -3.25 -34.76
C ALA A 60 9.16 -1.98 -35.40
N ASN A 61 9.87 -1.40 -36.36
CA ASN A 61 9.49 -0.20 -37.12
C ASN A 61 9.37 1.11 -36.30
N THR A 62 9.67 1.10 -35.01
CA THR A 62 9.69 2.33 -34.18
C THR A 62 11.08 2.89 -33.93
N GLY A 63 12.12 2.06 -34.04
CA GLY A 63 13.47 2.40 -33.61
C GLY A 63 13.68 2.36 -32.10
N LEU A 64 12.63 2.04 -31.32
CA LEU A 64 12.67 1.99 -29.87
C LEU A 64 13.18 0.64 -29.36
N THR A 65 13.74 0.67 -28.17
CA THR A 65 14.03 -0.52 -27.36
C THR A 65 13.23 -0.47 -26.07
N LEU A 66 12.64 -1.60 -25.68
CA LEU A 66 12.01 -1.79 -24.37
C LEU A 66 12.87 -2.77 -23.57
N THR A 67 13.40 -2.33 -22.45
CA THR A 67 14.16 -3.16 -21.53
C THR A 67 13.31 -3.48 -20.31
N LEU A 68 13.13 -4.78 -20.03
CA LEU A 68 12.55 -5.26 -18.79
C LEU A 68 13.65 -5.84 -17.92
N GLN A 69 13.75 -5.31 -16.70
CA GLN A 69 14.64 -5.83 -15.68
C GLN A 69 13.87 -6.77 -14.76
N PHE A 70 14.01 -8.07 -14.98
CA PHE A 70 13.33 -9.10 -14.19
C PHE A 70 14.08 -9.41 -12.90
N HIS A 71 13.33 -9.48 -11.80
CA HIS A 71 13.77 -10.02 -10.52
C HIS A 71 13.09 -11.37 -10.27
N ILE A 72 13.87 -12.44 -10.23
CA ILE A 72 13.43 -13.81 -10.02
C ILE A 72 13.87 -14.21 -8.61
N PHE A 73 12.90 -14.35 -7.69
CA PHE A 73 13.21 -14.58 -6.28
C PHE A 73 13.47 -16.06 -6.00
N ALA A 74 14.54 -16.37 -5.28
CA ALA A 74 14.90 -17.74 -4.94
C ALA A 74 14.05 -18.30 -3.79
N ASP A 75 13.51 -17.43 -2.95
CA ASP A 75 12.77 -17.74 -1.72
C ASP A 75 11.25 -17.66 -1.87
N PHE A 76 10.75 -17.03 -2.95
CA PHE A 76 9.32 -16.87 -3.23
C PHE A 76 8.97 -17.18 -4.69
N PRO A 77 7.78 -17.75 -4.97
CA PRO A 77 7.35 -18.06 -6.33
C PRO A 77 6.83 -16.79 -7.04
N TYR A 78 7.63 -15.72 -7.00
CA TYR A 78 7.34 -14.42 -7.59
C TYR A 78 8.34 -14.10 -8.70
N LEU A 79 7.82 -13.42 -9.71
CA LEU A 79 8.55 -12.76 -10.77
C LEU A 79 8.15 -11.29 -10.75
N GLU A 80 9.11 -10.39 -10.71
CA GLU A 80 8.88 -8.95 -10.76
C GLU A 80 9.65 -8.34 -11.92
N TYR A 81 9.16 -7.27 -12.52
CA TYR A 81 9.92 -6.53 -13.52
C TYR A 81 9.68 -5.03 -13.47
N GLU A 82 10.74 -4.28 -13.74
CA GLU A 82 10.74 -2.85 -14.03
C GLU A 82 10.92 -2.64 -15.54
N SER A 83 10.34 -1.56 -16.07
CA SER A 83 10.20 -1.37 -17.51
C SER A 83 10.72 -0.02 -17.95
N PHE A 84 11.60 -0.01 -18.97
CA PHE A 84 12.26 1.19 -19.51
C PHE A 84 12.19 1.20 -21.03
N LEU A 85 11.52 2.21 -21.57
CA LEU A 85 11.42 2.47 -23.00
C LEU A 85 12.46 3.50 -23.40
N HIS A 86 13.31 3.20 -24.39
CA HIS A 86 14.41 4.05 -24.80
C HIS A 86 14.45 4.27 -26.30
N ASN A 87 14.72 5.51 -26.73
CA ASN A 87 15.00 5.86 -28.11
C ASN A 87 16.51 6.04 -28.33
N PRO A 88 17.22 5.04 -28.88
CA PRO A 88 18.64 5.16 -29.20
C PRO A 88 18.90 5.96 -30.49
N GLY A 89 17.88 6.36 -31.20
CA GLY A 89 17.96 7.05 -32.49
C GLY A 89 18.30 8.54 -32.39
N THR A 90 18.35 9.20 -33.52
CA THR A 90 18.63 10.64 -33.66
C THR A 90 17.39 11.47 -34.04
N VAL A 91 16.24 10.82 -34.19
CA VAL A 91 14.94 11.43 -34.52
C VAL A 91 13.87 10.91 -33.54
N ASN A 92 12.77 11.65 -33.41
CA ASN A 92 11.63 11.18 -32.67
C ASN A 92 11.13 9.83 -33.20
N SER A 93 10.72 8.95 -32.32
CA SER A 93 10.09 7.70 -32.73
C SER A 93 8.74 7.96 -33.40
N PRO A 94 8.18 7.01 -34.16
CA PRO A 94 6.75 7.00 -34.40
C PRO A 94 5.96 7.01 -33.10
N VAL A 95 4.73 7.52 -33.16
CA VAL A 95 3.80 7.50 -32.01
C VAL A 95 3.38 6.06 -31.74
N ILE A 96 3.43 5.68 -30.47
CA ILE A 96 2.88 4.42 -29.97
C ILE A 96 1.66 4.71 -29.10
N ASP A 97 0.65 3.85 -29.21
CA ASP A 97 -0.63 3.98 -28.54
C ASP A 97 -0.87 2.81 -27.60
N ASP A 98 -1.71 3.03 -26.58
CA ASP A 98 -2.31 2.00 -25.74
C ASP A 98 -1.27 0.98 -25.23
N LEU A 99 -0.16 1.50 -24.64
CA LEU A 99 0.92 0.69 -24.12
C LEU A 99 0.45 -0.07 -22.86
N LYS A 100 0.33 -1.38 -22.98
CA LYS A 100 -0.02 -2.31 -21.91
C LYS A 100 1.23 -3.05 -21.48
N MET A 101 1.72 -2.77 -20.30
CA MET A 101 2.93 -3.42 -19.78
C MET A 101 2.66 -4.78 -19.13
N LEU A 102 1.40 -5.14 -18.95
CA LEU A 102 0.92 -6.49 -18.66
C LEU A 102 -0.17 -6.86 -19.65
N ASP A 103 0.03 -7.93 -20.44
CA ASP A 103 -0.95 -8.46 -21.42
C ASP A 103 -0.89 -9.98 -21.41
N LEU A 104 -1.47 -10.58 -20.36
CA LEU A 104 -1.51 -12.02 -20.18
C LEU A 104 -2.79 -12.60 -20.78
N ASN A 105 -2.67 -13.74 -21.39
CA ASN A 105 -3.80 -14.49 -21.91
C ASN A 105 -3.57 -16.00 -21.81
N GLY A 106 -4.66 -16.74 -21.85
CA GLY A 106 -4.60 -18.18 -21.83
C GLY A 106 -5.96 -18.83 -22.03
N GLU A 107 -5.97 -20.13 -22.07
CA GLU A 107 -7.18 -20.93 -22.28
C GLU A 107 -7.49 -21.81 -21.08
N ILE A 108 -8.75 -21.84 -20.70
CA ILE A 108 -9.28 -22.82 -19.75
C ILE A 108 -10.07 -23.84 -20.56
N LYS A 109 -9.56 -25.07 -20.65
CA LYS A 109 -10.26 -26.17 -21.32
C LYS A 109 -11.41 -26.66 -20.45
N THR A 110 -12.63 -26.56 -20.95
CA THR A 110 -13.78 -27.18 -20.30
C THR A 110 -13.85 -28.68 -20.61
N PRO A 111 -14.25 -29.51 -19.63
CA PRO A 111 -14.53 -30.89 -19.89
C PRO A 111 -15.60 -31.05 -20.97
N TYR A 112 -15.50 -32.11 -21.78
CA TYR A 112 -16.47 -32.41 -22.81
C TYR A 112 -17.90 -32.48 -22.24
N TYR A 113 -18.88 -31.90 -22.92
CA TYR A 113 -20.28 -31.79 -22.48
C TYR A 113 -20.90 -33.10 -21.99
N GLY A 114 -20.58 -34.25 -22.65
CA GLY A 114 -21.02 -35.57 -22.22
C GLY A 114 -20.54 -35.97 -20.82
N ASN A 115 -19.34 -35.58 -20.45
CA ASN A 115 -18.81 -35.85 -19.10
C ASN A 115 -19.44 -34.93 -18.05
N MET A 116 -19.85 -33.72 -18.42
CA MET A 116 -20.55 -32.81 -17.50
C MET A 116 -21.92 -33.33 -17.09
N ILE A 117 -22.64 -33.99 -17.98
CA ILE A 117 -23.94 -34.62 -17.69
C ILE A 117 -23.78 -35.87 -16.85
N LEU A 118 -22.75 -36.68 -17.10
CA LEU A 118 -22.50 -37.94 -16.37
C LEU A 118 -21.90 -37.72 -14.98
N GLN A 119 -21.14 -36.66 -14.77
CA GLN A 119 -20.55 -36.36 -13.46
C GLN A 119 -21.50 -35.56 -12.52
N GLY A 120 -22.73 -35.36 -12.97
CA GLY A 120 -23.82 -34.70 -12.24
C GLY A 120 -23.40 -33.81 -11.09
N LEU A 121 -23.56 -32.52 -11.22
CA LEU A 121 -23.49 -31.56 -10.13
C LEU A 121 -22.16 -30.87 -9.81
N ASN A 122 -21.02 -31.24 -10.32
CA ASN A 122 -19.79 -30.46 -10.06
C ASN A 122 -19.54 -29.34 -11.06
N PHE A 123 -20.58 -28.63 -11.46
CA PHE A 123 -20.44 -27.37 -12.20
C PHE A 123 -19.62 -26.32 -11.47
N SER A 124 -19.56 -26.37 -10.14
CA SER A 124 -18.74 -25.49 -9.32
C SER A 124 -17.24 -25.70 -9.50
N ASN A 125 -16.81 -26.90 -9.91
CA ASN A 125 -15.40 -27.26 -10.09
C ASN A 125 -15.00 -27.38 -11.56
N ALA A 126 -15.86 -27.04 -12.49
CA ALA A 126 -15.67 -27.30 -13.91
C ALA A 126 -14.77 -26.25 -14.61
N GLY A 127 -13.97 -25.47 -13.93
CA GLY A 127 -12.99 -24.54 -14.55
C GLY A 127 -13.58 -23.53 -15.54
N CYS A 128 -14.90 -23.29 -15.49
CA CYS A 128 -15.62 -22.44 -16.43
C CYS A 128 -15.70 -20.99 -15.98
N ARG A 129 -14.96 -20.59 -14.98
CA ARG A 129 -14.99 -19.24 -14.46
C ARG A 129 -13.62 -18.83 -13.95
N ILE A 130 -13.36 -17.54 -13.94
CA ILE A 130 -12.27 -16.95 -13.16
C ILE A 130 -12.88 -16.09 -12.05
N LYS A 131 -12.21 -16.04 -10.91
CA LYS A 131 -12.56 -15.12 -9.85
C LYS A 131 -11.46 -14.07 -9.75
N VAL A 132 -11.82 -12.80 -9.82
CA VAL A 132 -10.92 -11.69 -9.56
C VAL A 132 -11.25 -11.14 -8.19
N SER A 133 -10.28 -11.22 -7.28
CA SER A 133 -10.35 -10.57 -5.97
C SER A 133 -9.52 -9.29 -6.03
N TYR A 134 -10.12 -8.16 -5.69
CA TYR A 134 -9.46 -6.86 -5.61
C TYR A 134 -9.94 -6.10 -4.38
N TYR A 135 -9.30 -5.00 -4.06
CA TYR A 135 -9.58 -4.22 -2.86
C TYR A 135 -9.95 -2.80 -3.27
N LEU A 136 -10.98 -2.24 -2.62
CA LEU A 136 -11.30 -0.82 -2.78
C LEU A 136 -10.10 0.02 -2.37
N GLY A 137 -10.00 1.23 -2.90
CA GLY A 137 -8.98 2.19 -2.50
C GLY A 137 -9.37 2.96 -1.25
N SER A 138 -8.63 4.03 -0.96
CA SER A 138 -8.93 4.94 0.12
C SER A 138 -9.69 6.16 -0.40
N TYR A 139 -10.92 6.29 0.05
CA TYR A 139 -11.80 7.46 -0.18
C TYR A 139 -11.97 8.30 1.06
N SER A 140 -11.30 7.95 2.15
CA SER A 140 -11.57 8.48 3.49
C SER A 140 -12.99 8.11 3.93
N SER A 141 -13.35 6.86 3.79
CA SER A 141 -14.68 6.33 4.08
C SER A 141 -14.60 5.07 4.94
N ALA A 142 -15.72 4.74 5.59
CA ALA A 142 -15.87 3.52 6.38
C ALA A 142 -15.68 2.21 5.58
N HIS A 143 -15.53 2.29 4.27
CA HIS A 143 -15.43 1.16 3.35
C HIS A 143 -14.06 1.09 2.66
N ASP A 144 -13.07 1.86 3.13
CA ASP A 144 -11.73 1.83 2.57
C ASP A 144 -11.15 0.42 2.67
N PHE A 145 -10.46 -0.01 1.61
CA PHE A 145 -9.73 -1.29 1.47
C PHE A 145 -10.57 -2.57 1.51
N ILE A 146 -11.90 -2.49 1.51
CA ILE A 146 -12.75 -3.70 1.48
C ILE A 146 -12.45 -4.53 0.25
N ARG A 147 -12.27 -5.87 0.45
CA ARG A 147 -12.09 -6.81 -0.64
C ARG A 147 -13.40 -7.06 -1.38
N VAL A 148 -13.33 -7.05 -2.71
CA VAL A 148 -14.42 -7.40 -3.62
C VAL A 148 -14.02 -8.63 -4.44
N ASP A 149 -14.87 -9.63 -4.44
CA ASP A 149 -14.70 -10.86 -5.22
C ASP A 149 -15.66 -10.86 -6.41
N LYS A 150 -15.14 -10.59 -7.61
CA LYS A 150 -15.92 -10.65 -8.87
C LYS A 150 -15.65 -11.95 -9.58
N ARG A 151 -16.72 -12.70 -9.89
CA ARG A 151 -16.64 -13.88 -10.75
C ARG A 151 -17.01 -13.50 -12.18
N LEU A 152 -16.17 -13.91 -13.12
CA LEU A 152 -16.43 -13.81 -14.56
C LEU A 152 -16.86 -15.18 -15.07
N TYR A 153 -17.92 -15.18 -15.86
CA TYR A 153 -18.51 -16.40 -16.40
C TYR A 153 -18.43 -16.38 -17.93
N PRO A 154 -18.12 -17.52 -18.56
CA PRO A 154 -18.20 -17.61 -20.02
C PRO A 154 -19.67 -17.51 -20.43
N GLN A 155 -20.01 -16.43 -21.11
CA GLN A 155 -21.34 -16.21 -21.68
C GLN A 155 -21.24 -16.16 -23.21
N PRO A 156 -22.38 -16.25 -23.95
CA PRO A 156 -22.37 -15.86 -25.35
C PRO A 156 -21.93 -14.40 -25.45
N GLY A 157 -20.63 -14.19 -25.78
CA GLY A 157 -19.96 -12.89 -25.68
C GLY A 157 -18.79 -12.95 -24.70
N GLU A 158 -18.56 -11.83 -24.04
CA GLU A 158 -17.45 -11.63 -23.11
C GLU A 158 -17.96 -11.08 -21.79
N ASP A 159 -17.59 -11.69 -20.66
CA ASP A 159 -17.78 -11.11 -19.33
C ASP A 159 -16.47 -10.45 -18.92
N SER A 160 -16.55 -9.24 -18.39
CA SER A 160 -15.36 -8.42 -18.11
C SER A 160 -15.45 -7.62 -16.82
N LEU A 161 -14.29 -7.18 -16.35
CA LEU A 161 -14.10 -6.25 -15.24
C LEU A 161 -13.01 -5.25 -15.62
N LEU A 162 -13.25 -3.97 -15.37
CA LEU A 162 -12.25 -2.91 -15.49
C LEU A 162 -12.05 -2.26 -14.12
N LEU A 163 -10.81 -2.16 -13.68
CA LEU A 163 -10.38 -1.44 -12.48
C LEU A 163 -9.65 -0.16 -12.88
N ASN A 164 -9.89 0.93 -12.17
CA ASN A 164 -9.19 2.22 -12.30
C ASN A 164 -9.12 2.82 -13.71
N GLY A 165 -10.13 2.64 -14.54
CA GLY A 165 -10.10 3.04 -15.95
C GLY A 165 -9.95 4.53 -16.26
N GLU A 166 -10.09 5.48 -15.28
CA GLU A 166 -10.14 6.91 -15.57
C GLU A 166 -9.66 7.82 -14.41
N ASN A 167 -8.99 8.92 -14.80
CA ASN A 167 -8.84 10.22 -14.11
C ASN A 167 -8.26 10.29 -12.68
N TYR A 168 -7.43 9.36 -12.24
CA TYR A 168 -6.77 9.41 -10.95
C TYR A 168 -5.25 9.34 -11.08
N SER A 169 -4.52 10.24 -10.43
CA SER A 169 -3.05 10.24 -10.36
C SER A 169 -2.51 9.44 -9.18
N ARG A 170 -3.37 9.01 -8.28
CA ARG A 170 -2.97 8.29 -7.05
C ARG A 170 -3.35 6.82 -7.19
N PRO A 171 -2.38 5.90 -7.09
CA PRO A 171 -2.56 4.50 -7.50
C PRO A 171 -3.60 3.72 -6.69
N SER A 172 -3.83 4.08 -5.42
CA SER A 172 -4.74 3.37 -4.52
C SER A 172 -5.96 4.21 -4.10
N GLU A 173 -6.37 5.17 -4.93
CA GLU A 173 -7.53 6.00 -4.63
C GLU A 173 -8.87 5.27 -4.85
N ARG A 174 -9.02 4.52 -5.95
CA ARG A 174 -10.25 3.78 -6.30
C ARG A 174 -10.17 2.29 -5.98
N ALA A 175 -9.08 1.67 -6.36
CA ALA A 175 -8.75 0.30 -6.03
C ALA A 175 -7.27 0.23 -5.65
N LEU A 176 -6.91 -0.68 -4.75
CA LEU A 176 -5.50 -0.97 -4.51
C LEU A 176 -4.89 -1.60 -5.76
N PRO A 177 -3.62 -1.28 -6.07
CA PRO A 177 -2.90 -1.87 -7.21
C PRO A 177 -2.44 -3.31 -6.93
N PHE A 178 -3.31 -4.09 -6.31
CA PHE A 178 -3.11 -5.50 -5.95
C PHE A 178 -4.38 -6.28 -6.26
N PHE A 179 -4.25 -7.35 -7.01
CA PHE A 179 -5.39 -8.20 -7.35
C PHE A 179 -4.97 -9.65 -7.54
N ARG A 180 -5.91 -10.54 -7.29
CA ARG A 180 -5.74 -11.99 -7.45
C ARG A 180 -6.67 -12.49 -8.53
N VAL A 181 -6.14 -13.36 -9.39
CA VAL A 181 -6.89 -14.06 -10.42
C VAL A 181 -6.89 -15.55 -10.08
N ASP A 182 -8.02 -16.06 -9.62
CA ASP A 182 -8.19 -17.47 -9.26
C ASP A 182 -8.86 -18.23 -10.42
N PHE A 183 -8.21 -19.29 -10.89
CA PHE A 183 -8.78 -20.25 -11.85
C PHE A 183 -9.60 -21.32 -11.13
N ASP A 184 -9.15 -21.70 -9.94
CA ASP A 184 -9.81 -22.58 -8.99
C ASP A 184 -9.31 -22.29 -7.55
N ASP A 185 -9.69 -23.13 -6.59
CA ASP A 185 -9.33 -22.97 -5.18
C ASP A 185 -7.82 -23.14 -4.91
N MET A 186 -7.07 -23.77 -5.82
CA MET A 186 -5.67 -24.12 -5.64
C MET A 186 -4.72 -23.43 -6.62
N ASN A 187 -5.24 -22.83 -7.69
CA ASN A 187 -4.44 -22.30 -8.79
C ASN A 187 -4.83 -20.86 -9.13
N GLY A 188 -3.85 -20.00 -9.38
CA GLY A 188 -4.09 -18.60 -9.73
C GLY A 188 -2.82 -17.76 -9.75
N TYR A 189 -3.02 -16.47 -9.92
CA TYR A 189 -1.98 -15.45 -9.89
C TYR A 189 -2.31 -14.37 -8.88
N ASP A 190 -1.31 -13.89 -8.12
CA ASP A 190 -1.34 -12.61 -7.43
C ASP A 190 -0.54 -11.61 -8.26
N ILE A 191 -1.13 -10.45 -8.55
CA ILE A 191 -0.51 -9.43 -9.41
C ILE A 191 -0.51 -8.11 -8.65
N GLY A 192 0.65 -7.44 -8.64
CA GLY A 192 0.80 -6.09 -8.14
C GLY A 192 1.28 -5.15 -9.24
N VAL A 193 0.72 -3.94 -9.27
CA VAL A 193 1.14 -2.85 -10.15
C VAL A 193 2.13 -1.99 -9.40
N GLY A 194 3.36 -1.90 -9.90
CA GLY A 194 4.43 -1.04 -9.36
C GLY A 194 4.46 0.30 -10.06
N TRP A 195 3.44 1.11 -9.82
CA TRP A 195 3.31 2.42 -10.44
C TRP A 195 2.59 3.39 -9.52
N SER A 196 3.25 4.47 -9.13
CA SER A 196 2.69 5.48 -8.23
C SER A 196 1.89 6.58 -8.93
N GLY A 197 1.50 6.32 -10.16
CA GLY A 197 0.63 7.15 -10.98
C GLY A 197 -0.69 6.47 -11.31
N SER A 198 -1.30 6.89 -12.41
CA SER A 198 -2.53 6.28 -12.91
C SER A 198 -2.27 4.92 -13.56
N TRP A 199 -3.15 3.97 -13.29
CA TRP A 199 -3.11 2.64 -13.89
C TRP A 199 -4.52 2.12 -14.12
N PHE A 200 -4.65 1.15 -15.02
CA PHE A 200 -5.86 0.34 -15.15
C PHE A 200 -5.50 -1.15 -15.15
N ALA A 201 -6.46 -1.99 -14.81
CA ALA A 201 -6.41 -3.43 -15.08
C ALA A 201 -7.76 -3.90 -15.62
N ALA A 202 -7.72 -4.62 -16.72
CA ALA A 202 -8.91 -5.18 -17.36
C ALA A 202 -8.80 -6.71 -17.41
N PHE A 203 -9.89 -7.36 -17.05
CA PHE A 203 -10.02 -8.81 -16.99
C PHE A 203 -11.17 -9.22 -17.90
N SER A 204 -10.97 -10.28 -18.67
CA SER A 204 -12.06 -10.81 -19.48
C SER A 204 -12.07 -12.34 -19.54
N LEU A 205 -13.24 -12.90 -19.74
CA LEU A 205 -13.46 -14.31 -20.00
C LEU A 205 -14.45 -14.45 -21.14
N LYS A 206 -13.98 -15.05 -22.25
CA LYS A 206 -14.76 -15.24 -23.46
C LYS A 206 -14.86 -16.71 -23.83
N SER A 207 -16.07 -17.17 -24.16
CA SER A 207 -16.26 -18.50 -24.71
C SER A 207 -15.72 -18.60 -26.14
N ILE A 208 -14.95 -19.65 -26.38
CA ILE A 208 -14.47 -20.03 -27.70
C ILE A 208 -15.20 -21.31 -28.09
N THR A 209 -15.92 -21.30 -29.21
CA THR A 209 -16.47 -22.51 -29.83
C THR A 209 -15.48 -23.05 -30.85
N ALA A 210 -15.14 -24.35 -30.76
CA ALA A 210 -14.36 -25.01 -31.79
C ALA A 210 -15.23 -25.12 -33.06
N PRO A 211 -14.77 -24.63 -34.23
CA PRO A 211 -15.58 -24.67 -35.46
C PRO A 211 -16.01 -26.09 -35.87
N GLU A 212 -15.19 -27.09 -35.56
CA GLU A 212 -15.41 -28.48 -35.94
C GLU A 212 -16.29 -29.26 -34.95
N TYR A 213 -16.40 -28.78 -33.70
CA TYR A 213 -17.16 -29.40 -32.63
C TYR A 213 -17.89 -28.34 -31.80
N PRO A 214 -19.09 -27.89 -32.23
CA PRO A 214 -19.81 -26.81 -31.55
C PRO A 214 -20.21 -27.13 -30.09
N TRP A 215 -20.01 -28.34 -29.62
CA TRP A 215 -20.18 -28.76 -28.22
C TRP A 215 -18.88 -28.80 -27.40
N GLN A 216 -17.71 -28.56 -28.02
CA GLN A 216 -16.46 -28.36 -27.32
C GLN A 216 -16.27 -26.85 -27.09
N TYR A 217 -16.34 -26.43 -25.83
CA TYR A 217 -16.13 -25.07 -25.43
C TYR A 217 -14.75 -24.93 -24.79
N GLY A 218 -13.95 -24.02 -25.31
CA GLY A 218 -12.81 -23.45 -24.61
C GLY A 218 -13.21 -22.07 -24.07
N ASN A 219 -12.52 -21.59 -23.06
CA ASN A 219 -12.68 -20.23 -22.58
C ASN A 219 -11.31 -19.55 -22.66
N LYS A 220 -11.27 -18.42 -23.37
CA LYS A 220 -10.08 -17.57 -23.37
C LYS A 220 -10.23 -16.52 -22.28
N TRP A 221 -9.24 -16.44 -21.40
CA TRP A 221 -9.14 -15.37 -20.44
C TRP A 221 -8.03 -14.39 -20.83
N THR A 222 -8.20 -13.11 -20.44
CA THR A 222 -7.18 -12.08 -20.57
C THR A 222 -7.06 -11.28 -19.30
N VAL A 223 -5.85 -10.82 -18.99
CA VAL A 223 -5.55 -9.83 -17.96
C VAL A 223 -4.62 -8.80 -18.60
N THR A 224 -5.09 -7.57 -18.72
CA THR A 224 -4.29 -6.49 -19.30
C THR A 224 -4.19 -5.33 -18.32
N SER A 225 -3.02 -4.68 -18.27
CA SER A 225 -2.81 -3.52 -17.41
C SER A 225 -1.73 -2.59 -18.00
N GLY A 226 -1.87 -1.29 -17.74
CA GLY A 226 -0.97 -0.25 -18.20
C GLY A 226 -1.38 1.11 -17.65
N MET A 227 -0.79 2.18 -18.18
CA MET A 227 -1.29 3.53 -18.00
C MET A 227 -2.49 3.77 -18.93
N PRO A 228 -3.56 4.40 -18.46
CA PRO A 228 -4.71 4.69 -19.33
C PRO A 228 -4.37 5.78 -20.36
N HIS A 229 -4.85 5.59 -21.59
CA HIS A 229 -4.81 6.58 -22.69
C HIS A 229 -3.40 7.07 -23.08
N THR A 230 -2.41 6.17 -23.14
CA THR A 230 -1.07 6.54 -23.64
C THR A 230 -1.08 6.76 -25.15
N HIS A 231 -0.49 7.89 -25.60
CA HIS A 231 -0.33 8.23 -27.01
C HIS A 231 0.91 9.13 -27.14
N PHE A 232 2.07 8.56 -27.49
CA PHE A 232 3.32 9.32 -27.40
C PHE A 232 4.41 8.79 -28.33
N TYR A 233 5.28 9.72 -28.77
CA TYR A 233 6.60 9.40 -29.29
C TYR A 233 7.65 9.53 -28.18
N VAL A 234 8.84 8.94 -28.39
CA VAL A 234 10.00 9.07 -27.53
C VAL A 234 11.07 9.89 -28.24
N GLU A 235 11.60 10.91 -27.58
CA GLU A 235 12.62 11.81 -28.12
C GLU A 235 13.99 11.11 -28.28
N PRO A 236 14.89 11.60 -29.15
CA PRO A 236 16.24 11.07 -29.28
C PRO A 236 16.99 11.05 -27.96
N GLY A 237 17.53 9.87 -27.58
CA GLY A 237 18.24 9.68 -26.33
C GLY A 237 17.38 9.61 -25.08
N GLU A 238 16.06 9.83 -25.20
CA GLU A 238 15.16 9.78 -24.04
C GLU A 238 14.92 8.35 -23.56
N THR A 239 14.84 8.22 -22.23
CA THR A 239 14.41 6.98 -21.57
C THR A 239 13.23 7.28 -20.68
N LEU A 240 12.12 6.59 -20.90
CA LEU A 240 10.90 6.68 -20.12
C LEU A 240 10.72 5.41 -19.28
N ARG A 241 10.56 5.57 -17.97
CA ARG A 241 10.09 4.50 -17.10
C ARG A 241 8.58 4.37 -17.28
N VAL A 242 8.10 3.16 -17.45
CA VAL A 242 6.68 2.80 -17.57
C VAL A 242 6.31 1.78 -16.49
N PRO A 243 5.02 1.48 -16.25
CA PRO A 243 4.64 0.60 -15.16
C PRO A 243 5.39 -0.74 -15.13
N GLY A 244 5.81 -1.14 -13.93
CA GLY A 244 6.33 -2.47 -13.64
C GLY A 244 5.29 -3.33 -12.90
N TYR A 245 5.54 -4.62 -12.80
CA TYR A 245 4.62 -5.56 -12.18
C TYR A 245 5.36 -6.63 -11.40
N PHE A 246 4.74 -7.16 -10.35
CA PHE A 246 5.05 -8.50 -9.89
C PHE A 246 3.93 -9.48 -10.25
N ILE A 247 4.30 -10.73 -10.45
CA ILE A 247 3.38 -11.86 -10.65
C ILE A 247 3.78 -12.95 -9.66
N GLY A 248 2.88 -13.28 -8.74
CA GLY A 248 3.01 -14.39 -7.82
C GLY A 248 2.26 -15.61 -8.35
N PHE A 249 2.90 -16.75 -8.39
CA PHE A 249 2.39 -17.99 -8.96
C PHE A 249 1.84 -18.90 -7.87
N ARG A 250 0.57 -19.22 -7.92
CA ARG A 250 -0.11 -20.13 -7.01
C ARG A 250 -0.53 -21.39 -7.75
N ASN A 251 0.15 -22.51 -7.45
CA ASN A 251 -0.12 -23.82 -8.06
C ASN A 251 -0.11 -24.91 -6.99
N GLY A 252 -1.25 -25.55 -6.78
CA GLY A 252 -1.43 -26.59 -5.77
C GLY A 252 -1.50 -26.06 -4.34
N MET A 253 -1.84 -24.79 -4.13
CA MET A 253 -1.91 -24.15 -2.82
C MET A 253 -3.22 -23.38 -2.66
N ASN A 254 -3.88 -23.50 -1.50
CA ASN A 254 -5.08 -22.72 -1.21
C ASN A 254 -4.77 -21.23 -1.02
N VAL A 255 -5.78 -20.39 -1.18
CA VAL A 255 -5.66 -18.93 -1.13
C VAL A 255 -5.09 -18.46 0.22
N GLN A 256 -5.56 -19.00 1.35
CA GLN A 256 -5.12 -18.54 2.67
C GLN A 256 -3.63 -18.78 2.92
N ASN A 257 -3.11 -19.93 2.49
CA ASN A 257 -1.68 -20.21 2.59
C ASN A 257 -0.88 -19.29 1.67
N PHE A 258 -1.41 -18.98 0.49
CA PHE A 258 -0.74 -18.10 -0.46
C PHE A 258 -0.75 -16.63 0.01
N ILE A 259 -1.78 -16.18 0.71
CA ILE A 259 -1.79 -14.87 1.39
C ILE A 259 -0.57 -14.76 2.32
N ASN A 260 -0.27 -15.80 3.10
CA ASN A 260 0.90 -15.78 3.97
C ASN A 260 2.23 -15.83 3.21
N VAL A 261 2.28 -16.48 2.04
CA VAL A 261 3.44 -16.39 1.13
C VAL A 261 3.60 -14.96 0.62
N HIS A 262 2.50 -14.33 0.16
CA HIS A 262 2.49 -12.94 -0.30
C HIS A 262 2.95 -11.97 0.80
N ARG A 263 2.40 -12.09 2.00
CA ARG A 263 2.79 -11.26 3.15
C ARG A 263 4.29 -11.34 3.42
N ARG A 264 4.85 -12.56 3.47
CA ARG A 264 6.30 -12.75 3.66
C ARG A 264 7.11 -12.20 2.51
N PHE A 265 6.62 -12.33 1.27
CA PHE A 265 7.26 -11.72 0.09
C PHE A 265 7.33 -10.19 0.24
N MET A 266 6.21 -9.53 0.52
CA MET A 266 6.16 -8.07 0.74
C MET A 266 7.07 -7.65 1.89
N MET A 267 7.02 -8.36 3.02
CA MET A 267 7.83 -8.07 4.21
C MET A 267 9.33 -8.31 4.00
N THR A 268 9.71 -9.15 3.05
CA THR A 268 11.13 -9.49 2.79
C THR A 268 11.72 -8.63 1.68
N HIS A 269 10.97 -8.34 0.63
CA HIS A 269 11.50 -7.70 -0.56
C HIS A 269 10.97 -6.28 -0.79
N HIS A 270 9.83 -5.92 -0.18
CA HIS A 270 9.16 -4.62 -0.35
C HIS A 270 8.93 -3.88 0.97
N ALA A 271 9.74 -4.12 1.98
CA ALA A 271 9.74 -3.37 3.22
C ALA A 271 11.05 -2.58 3.37
N PRO A 272 11.07 -1.41 4.03
CA PRO A 272 12.29 -0.69 4.29
C PRO A 272 13.14 -1.39 5.36
N TYR A 273 14.46 -1.38 5.17
CA TYR A 273 15.46 -1.90 6.11
C TYR A 273 16.39 -0.79 6.59
N ASP A 274 16.81 -0.86 7.84
CA ASP A 274 17.79 0.06 8.43
C ASP A 274 19.24 -0.27 7.97
N SER A 275 20.19 0.57 8.37
CA SER A 275 21.61 0.42 8.05
C SER A 275 22.24 -0.88 8.59
N LYS A 276 21.58 -1.56 9.53
CA LYS A 276 21.99 -2.84 10.12
C LYS A 276 21.33 -4.04 9.45
N GLY A 277 20.47 -3.80 8.45
CA GLY A 277 19.70 -4.84 7.80
C GLY A 277 18.51 -5.36 8.60
N LYS A 278 18.06 -4.62 9.61
CA LYS A 278 16.82 -4.91 10.34
C LYS A 278 15.65 -4.22 9.64
N ARG A 279 14.54 -4.93 9.47
CA ARG A 279 13.31 -4.34 8.93
C ARG A 279 12.81 -3.23 9.83
N ILE A 280 12.49 -2.09 9.21
CA ILE A 280 11.84 -0.98 9.90
C ILE A 280 10.34 -1.32 10.02
N LEU A 281 9.79 -1.19 11.22
CA LEU A 281 8.37 -1.38 11.49
C LEU A 281 7.68 -0.04 11.77
N PRO A 282 6.36 0.08 11.54
CA PRO A 282 5.60 1.27 11.88
C PRO A 282 5.79 1.64 13.35
N PRO A 283 6.25 2.86 13.67
CA PRO A 283 6.45 3.28 15.05
C PRO A 283 5.14 3.69 15.73
N LEU A 284 5.11 3.62 17.05
CA LEU A 284 4.10 4.33 17.84
C LEU A 284 4.39 5.83 17.81
N CYS A 285 3.42 6.61 17.32
CA CYS A 285 3.56 8.05 17.16
C CYS A 285 2.62 8.83 18.07
N THR A 286 3.03 10.03 18.45
CA THR A 286 2.11 11.09 18.90
C THR A 286 2.09 12.18 17.86
N ALA A 287 0.92 12.55 17.36
CA ALA A 287 0.76 13.59 16.36
C ALA A 287 0.44 14.95 17.01
N SER A 288 1.08 16.00 16.50
CA SER A 288 0.74 17.38 16.81
C SER A 288 0.46 18.13 15.51
N TRP A 289 -0.61 18.92 15.49
CA TRP A 289 -0.82 19.88 14.42
C TRP A 289 0.36 20.86 14.35
N GLY A 290 0.95 21.05 13.17
CA GLY A 290 2.15 21.89 13.01
C GLY A 290 1.95 23.37 13.35
N GLY A 291 0.70 23.87 13.34
CA GLY A 291 0.37 25.20 13.81
C GLY A 291 0.26 25.35 15.34
N VAL A 292 0.54 24.29 16.11
CA VAL A 292 0.66 24.35 17.58
C VAL A 292 2.01 24.96 17.95
N GLU A 293 2.00 25.90 18.89
CA GLU A 293 3.23 26.54 19.37
C GLU A 293 4.21 25.53 20.00
N THR A 294 5.49 25.66 19.71
CA THR A 294 6.57 24.81 20.25
C THR A 294 6.47 24.58 21.74
N LYS A 295 6.18 25.64 22.54
CA LYS A 295 6.05 25.54 24.00
C LYS A 295 4.97 24.54 24.45
N ASN A 296 3.93 24.38 23.64
CA ASN A 296 2.81 23.48 23.93
C ASN A 296 3.11 22.06 23.47
N MET A 297 3.77 21.88 22.34
CA MET A 297 4.31 20.57 21.95
C MET A 297 5.26 20.01 23.02
N LYS A 298 6.15 20.84 23.57
CA LYS A 298 7.04 20.43 24.66
C LYS A 298 6.31 19.89 25.89
N LYS A 299 5.15 20.48 26.27
CA LYS A 299 4.34 19.95 27.38
C LYS A 299 3.84 18.53 27.12
N ILE A 300 3.40 18.25 25.90
CA ILE A 300 2.95 16.89 25.50
C ILE A 300 4.11 15.91 25.63
N LEU A 301 5.27 16.26 25.09
CA LEU A 301 6.46 15.40 25.15
C LEU A 301 6.95 15.16 26.59
N GLN A 302 6.84 16.19 27.44
CA GLN A 302 7.18 16.07 28.85
C GLN A 302 6.26 15.07 29.57
N ILE A 303 4.94 15.10 29.29
CA ILE A 303 3.98 14.11 29.83
C ILE A 303 4.34 12.71 29.38
N ILE A 304 4.63 12.50 28.10
CA ILE A 304 5.04 11.21 27.56
C ILE A 304 6.24 10.66 28.32
N LYS A 305 7.26 11.48 28.55
CA LYS A 305 8.46 11.14 29.32
C LYS A 305 8.15 10.81 30.77
N GLU A 306 7.41 11.66 31.48
CA GLU A 306 7.06 11.51 32.89
C GLU A 306 6.19 10.28 33.14
N LYS A 307 5.22 10.04 32.26
CA LYS A 307 4.32 8.89 32.36
C LYS A 307 4.92 7.62 31.73
N LYS A 308 6.13 7.69 31.18
CA LYS A 308 6.86 6.57 30.56
C LYS A 308 6.03 5.86 29.51
N LEU A 309 5.34 6.60 28.67
CA LEU A 309 4.59 6.04 27.56
C LEU A 309 5.57 5.53 26.50
N PRO A 310 5.37 4.33 25.93
CA PRO A 310 6.29 3.74 24.95
C PRO A 310 6.09 4.34 23.54
N ILE A 311 5.94 5.66 23.45
CA ILE A 311 5.88 6.40 22.21
C ILE A 311 7.29 6.52 21.64
N GLU A 312 7.42 6.25 20.34
CA GLU A 312 8.71 6.21 19.66
C GLU A 312 8.97 7.51 18.87
N VAL A 313 7.91 8.14 18.36
CA VAL A 313 8.01 9.27 17.43
C VAL A 313 7.03 10.39 17.78
N HIS A 314 7.54 11.62 17.77
CA HIS A 314 6.74 12.84 17.73
C HIS A 314 6.52 13.24 16.26
N TRP A 315 5.28 13.23 15.79
CA TRP A 315 4.89 13.62 14.45
C TRP A 315 4.33 15.05 14.44
N ILE A 316 4.98 15.95 13.70
CA ILE A 316 4.54 17.31 13.45
C ILE A 316 3.84 17.33 12.08
N ASP A 317 2.53 17.53 12.09
CA ASP A 317 1.70 17.56 10.90
C ASP A 317 1.74 18.90 10.16
N ALA A 318 0.88 19.13 9.15
CA ALA A 318 0.73 20.36 8.40
C ALA A 318 0.53 21.60 9.31
N GLY A 319 0.81 22.80 8.80
CA GLY A 319 0.61 24.06 9.51
C GLY A 319 1.87 24.68 10.13
N TRP A 320 3.02 23.98 10.10
CA TRP A 320 4.30 24.52 10.60
C TRP A 320 4.93 25.55 9.66
N GLN A 321 4.49 25.61 8.43
CA GLN A 321 5.10 26.40 7.34
C GLN A 321 4.28 27.63 6.97
N GLY A 322 4.89 28.55 6.22
CA GLY A 322 4.26 29.72 5.63
C GLY A 322 4.55 31.03 6.35
N HIS A 323 3.69 32.03 6.15
CA HIS A 323 3.81 33.33 6.77
C HIS A 323 3.62 33.28 8.28
N ASP A 324 4.19 34.28 8.98
CA ASP A 324 4.13 34.35 10.43
C ASP A 324 2.71 34.75 10.87
N GLY A 325 2.06 33.86 11.62
CA GLY A 325 0.72 34.04 12.12
C GLY A 325 0.10 32.77 12.64
N PRO A 326 -1.03 32.83 13.34
CA PRO A 326 -1.76 31.67 13.78
C PRO A 326 -2.11 30.76 12.60
N CYS A 327 -1.94 29.45 12.78
CA CYS A 327 -2.35 28.43 11.80
C CYS A 327 -3.12 27.31 12.53
N PRO A 328 -4.37 27.59 12.95
CA PRO A 328 -5.16 26.59 13.65
C PRO A 328 -5.52 25.43 12.71
N HIS A 329 -5.78 24.26 13.28
CA HIS A 329 -6.50 23.22 12.57
C HIS A 329 -7.94 23.69 12.29
N PHE A 330 -8.65 23.09 11.34
CA PHE A 330 -10.03 23.41 11.06
C PHE A 330 -10.89 23.37 12.34
N SER A 331 -11.59 24.47 12.64
CA SER A 331 -12.58 24.57 13.72
C SER A 331 -13.86 25.21 13.21
N GLU A 332 -14.94 25.04 13.94
CA GLU A 332 -16.26 25.64 13.61
C GLU A 332 -16.19 27.17 13.56
N ASP A 333 -15.31 27.78 14.40
CA ASP A 333 -15.19 29.22 14.57
C ASP A 333 -14.05 29.85 13.77
N MET A 334 -13.07 29.05 13.29
CA MET A 334 -11.88 29.57 12.61
C MET A 334 -11.57 28.75 11.35
N LYS A 335 -11.56 29.43 10.20
CA LYS A 335 -11.07 28.83 8.97
C LYS A 335 -9.56 28.76 9.00
N SER A 336 -9.00 27.57 8.88
CA SER A 336 -7.57 27.38 8.72
C SER A 336 -7.12 27.81 7.33
N ASP A 337 -5.97 28.48 7.27
CA ASP A 337 -5.34 28.90 6.02
C ASP A 337 -4.17 27.97 5.61
N TRP A 338 -3.98 26.86 6.32
CA TRP A 338 -2.88 25.93 6.06
C TRP A 338 -2.77 25.49 4.59
N PRO A 339 -3.89 25.24 3.84
CA PRO A 339 -3.79 24.87 2.44
C PRO A 339 -3.14 25.94 1.57
N LYS A 340 -3.28 27.22 1.96
CA LYS A 340 -2.67 28.37 1.27
C LYS A 340 -1.19 28.54 1.59
N ARG A 341 -0.70 27.91 2.65
CA ARG A 341 0.70 27.94 3.07
C ARG A 341 1.54 26.82 2.46
N VAL A 342 0.87 25.82 1.88
CA VAL A 342 1.55 24.66 1.25
C VAL A 342 2.41 25.13 0.08
N GLY A 343 3.63 24.60 0.02
CA GLY A 343 4.66 25.04 -0.93
C GLY A 343 5.53 26.19 -0.43
N SER A 344 5.21 26.80 0.72
CA SER A 344 6.15 27.71 1.36
C SER A 344 7.26 26.91 2.04
N ASN A 345 8.50 27.17 1.65
CA ASN A 345 9.69 26.52 2.20
C ASN A 345 10.19 27.18 3.49
N ARG A 346 9.37 28.06 4.09
CA ARG A 346 9.68 28.84 5.28
C ARG A 346 8.92 28.35 6.50
N ILE A 347 9.60 28.24 7.64
CA ILE A 347 8.97 27.93 8.93
C ILE A 347 8.18 29.15 9.43
N ASN A 348 6.96 28.90 9.92
CA ASN A 348 6.13 29.90 10.59
C ASN A 348 6.75 30.29 11.96
N ARG A 349 7.37 31.49 12.04
CA ARG A 349 8.06 31.94 13.24
C ARG A 349 7.13 32.39 14.36
N TYR A 350 5.85 32.55 14.09
CA TYR A 350 4.85 32.80 15.12
C TYR A 350 4.65 31.58 16.02
N THR A 351 4.58 30.39 15.43
CA THR A 351 4.40 29.12 16.16
C THR A 351 5.72 28.50 16.60
N HIS A 352 6.78 28.66 15.80
CA HIS A 352 8.11 28.11 15.98
C HIS A 352 9.18 29.20 15.89
N PRO A 353 9.33 30.08 16.94
CA PRO A 353 10.22 31.25 16.87
C PRO A 353 11.68 30.90 16.53
N ASP A 354 12.19 29.81 17.08
CA ASP A 354 13.56 29.35 16.88
C ASP A 354 13.69 28.20 15.83
N GLY A 355 12.67 28.05 14.99
CA GLY A 355 12.59 26.92 14.02
C GLY A 355 12.07 25.65 14.65
N LEU A 356 12.16 24.56 13.90
CA LEU A 356 11.78 23.23 14.41
C LEU A 356 12.91 22.61 15.28
N LEU A 357 14.14 23.14 15.18
CA LEU A 357 15.29 22.63 15.92
C LEU A 357 15.07 22.58 17.44
N GLU A 358 14.33 23.56 17.98
CA GLU A 358 14.00 23.62 19.41
C GLU A 358 13.16 22.38 19.84
N ILE A 359 12.12 22.05 19.07
CA ILE A 359 11.23 20.94 19.40
C ILE A 359 11.86 19.59 19.08
N THR A 360 12.65 19.47 18.00
CA THR A 360 13.33 18.23 17.65
C THR A 360 14.41 17.86 18.68
N ASN A 361 15.16 18.85 19.19
CA ASN A 361 16.09 18.61 20.28
C ASN A 361 15.37 18.19 21.58
N PHE A 362 14.28 18.84 21.91
CA PHE A 362 13.50 18.50 23.09
C PHE A 362 12.86 17.11 22.99
N ALA A 363 12.35 16.72 21.81
CA ALA A 363 11.87 15.38 21.57
C ALA A 363 12.96 14.33 21.83
N ARG A 364 14.17 14.59 21.35
CA ARG A 364 15.33 13.71 21.58
C ARG A 364 15.73 13.63 23.05
N GLU A 365 15.66 14.71 23.82
CA GLU A 365 15.83 14.73 25.30
C GLU A 365 14.75 13.91 26.01
N CYS A 366 13.57 13.80 25.39
CA CYS A 366 12.48 12.94 25.88
C CYS A 366 12.60 11.46 25.40
N GLY A 367 13.60 11.14 24.58
CA GLY A 367 13.81 9.80 24.03
C GLY A 367 13.00 9.48 22.78
N LEU A 368 12.42 10.50 22.13
CA LEU A 368 11.63 10.35 20.91
C LEU A 368 12.42 10.83 19.69
N LYS A 369 12.12 10.25 18.53
CA LYS A 369 12.49 10.81 17.21
C LYS A 369 11.42 11.79 16.75
N THR A 370 11.76 12.63 15.78
CA THR A 370 10.80 13.57 15.19
C THR A 370 10.55 13.26 13.72
N MET A 371 9.28 13.21 13.36
CA MET A 371 8.78 13.15 11.99
C MET A 371 8.09 14.46 11.64
N VAL A 372 8.31 14.97 10.43
CA VAL A 372 7.69 16.21 9.96
C VAL A 372 6.96 15.95 8.64
N TRP A 373 5.78 16.55 8.52
CA TRP A 373 4.93 16.54 7.35
C TRP A 373 5.45 17.47 6.26
N PHE A 374 5.43 17.00 5.02
CA PHE A 374 5.74 17.76 3.81
C PHE A 374 4.72 17.43 2.71
N GLU A 375 4.42 18.39 1.86
CA GLU A 375 3.69 18.20 0.62
C GLU A 375 4.47 18.90 -0.52
N PRO A 376 5.60 18.32 -0.94
CA PRO A 376 6.59 19.01 -1.78
C PRO A 376 6.16 19.13 -3.24
N GLU A 377 5.17 18.36 -3.66
CA GLU A 377 4.67 18.35 -5.03
C GLU A 377 3.66 19.48 -5.31
N ARG A 378 3.07 20.09 -4.27
CA ARG A 378 2.05 21.14 -4.40
C ARG A 378 2.54 22.47 -3.85
N TYR A 379 2.32 23.54 -4.62
CA TYR A 379 2.56 24.93 -4.22
C TYR A 379 1.26 25.71 -4.42
N HIS A 380 0.63 26.14 -3.34
CA HIS A 380 -0.55 26.99 -3.45
C HIS A 380 -0.18 28.35 -4.06
N LYS A 381 -1.02 28.90 -4.95
CA LYS A 381 -0.74 30.18 -5.63
C LYS A 381 -0.51 31.37 -4.68
N GLU A 382 -1.03 31.29 -3.46
CA GLU A 382 -0.89 32.29 -2.40
C GLU A 382 0.24 31.98 -1.39
N CYS A 383 1.03 30.92 -1.56
CA CYS A 383 2.04 30.51 -0.57
C CYS A 383 3.20 31.54 -0.43
N GLY A 384 3.40 32.36 -1.46
CA GLY A 384 4.38 33.45 -1.44
C GLY A 384 5.84 32.98 -1.41
N ASP A 385 6.12 31.77 -1.86
CA ASP A 385 7.49 31.27 -1.92
C ASP A 385 8.26 31.90 -3.10
N PRO A 386 9.50 32.42 -2.89
CA PRO A 386 10.31 33.03 -3.94
C PRO A 386 10.57 32.10 -5.14
N LEU A 387 10.61 30.78 -4.92
CA LEU A 387 10.87 29.78 -5.96
C LEU A 387 9.89 29.89 -7.14
N LEU A 388 8.63 30.27 -6.87
CA LEU A 388 7.61 30.47 -7.93
C LEU A 388 7.98 31.59 -8.91
N THR A 389 8.76 32.57 -8.49
CA THR A 389 9.21 33.69 -9.33
C THR A 389 10.62 33.49 -9.87
N GLU A 390 11.47 32.78 -9.14
CA GLU A 390 12.85 32.50 -9.52
C GLU A 390 12.93 31.40 -10.60
N HIS A 391 12.06 30.39 -10.52
CA HIS A 391 12.00 29.24 -11.41
C HIS A 391 10.57 28.94 -11.87
N PRO A 392 9.91 29.83 -12.59
CA PRO A 392 8.52 29.61 -13.03
C PRO A 392 8.39 28.40 -13.99
N ASP A 393 9.46 28.03 -14.67
CA ASP A 393 9.58 26.88 -15.57
C ASP A 393 9.61 25.51 -14.84
N TRP A 394 9.74 25.49 -13.51
CA TRP A 394 9.66 24.27 -12.70
C TRP A 394 8.24 23.93 -12.27
N PHE A 395 7.25 24.75 -12.63
CA PHE A 395 5.90 24.61 -12.12
C PHE A 395 4.86 24.45 -13.23
N LEU A 396 4.01 23.44 -13.07
CA LEU A 396 2.83 23.23 -13.90
C LEU A 396 1.62 23.93 -13.26
N ASP A 397 0.89 24.73 -14.02
CA ASP A 397 -0.32 25.41 -13.51
C ASP A 397 -1.48 24.42 -13.41
N SER A 398 -1.98 24.22 -12.18
CA SER A 398 -3.09 23.32 -11.91
C SER A 398 -4.42 24.08 -11.89
N PRO A 399 -5.49 23.48 -12.45
CA PRO A 399 -6.84 24.05 -12.40
C PRO A 399 -7.39 24.16 -10.98
N HIS A 400 -6.75 23.52 -10.00
CA HIS A 400 -7.21 23.45 -8.61
C HIS A 400 -6.60 24.56 -7.70
N GLY A 401 -6.17 25.68 -8.27
CA GLY A 401 -5.69 26.84 -7.48
C GLY A 401 -4.28 26.68 -6.91
N SER A 402 -3.53 25.72 -7.40
CA SER A 402 -2.14 25.45 -7.02
C SER A 402 -1.26 25.31 -8.25
N TYR A 403 0.04 25.32 -8.04
CA TYR A 403 1.04 24.83 -8.97
C TYR A 403 1.50 23.45 -8.53
N ILE A 404 1.92 22.64 -9.48
CA ILE A 404 2.60 21.35 -9.24
C ILE A 404 4.08 21.56 -9.55
N LEU A 405 4.96 21.24 -8.60
CA LEU A 405 6.39 21.15 -8.87
C LEU A 405 6.62 20.01 -9.86
N ASP A 406 7.09 20.32 -11.04
CA ASP A 406 7.31 19.32 -12.10
C ASP A 406 8.57 18.50 -11.78
N LEU A 407 8.38 17.37 -11.12
CA LEU A 407 9.48 16.42 -10.89
C LEU A 407 10.02 15.83 -12.20
N GLY A 408 9.27 15.91 -13.31
CA GLY A 408 9.76 15.57 -14.64
C GLY A 408 10.91 16.47 -15.11
N ASN A 409 11.01 17.69 -14.58
CA ASN A 409 12.15 18.58 -14.73
C ASN A 409 13.29 18.11 -13.79
N SER A 410 14.44 17.75 -14.36
CA SER A 410 15.58 17.21 -13.59
C SER A 410 16.14 18.20 -12.58
N ASP A 411 16.17 19.50 -12.92
CA ASP A 411 16.74 20.56 -12.07
C ASP A 411 15.81 20.80 -10.86
N ALA A 412 14.49 20.80 -11.09
CA ALA A 412 13.49 20.90 -10.03
C ALA A 412 13.56 19.69 -9.07
N CYS A 413 13.70 18.47 -9.62
CA CYS A 413 13.86 17.27 -8.82
C CYS A 413 15.15 17.29 -7.99
N GLU A 414 16.28 17.68 -8.57
CA GLU A 414 17.56 17.77 -7.87
C GLU A 414 17.54 18.86 -6.79
N TRP A 415 16.92 19.99 -7.08
CA TRP A 415 16.69 21.04 -6.10
C TRP A 415 15.88 20.50 -4.91
N LEU A 416 14.76 19.81 -5.16
CA LEU A 416 13.91 19.25 -4.11
C LEU A 416 14.69 18.28 -3.22
N ILE A 417 15.48 17.38 -3.82
CA ILE A 417 16.35 16.44 -3.06
C ILE A 417 17.27 17.23 -2.13
N ASN A 418 18.00 18.19 -2.68
CA ASN A 418 19.00 18.96 -1.92
C ASN A 418 18.35 19.83 -0.84
N TRP A 419 17.24 20.50 -1.16
CA TRP A 419 16.49 21.30 -0.20
C TRP A 419 15.99 20.46 0.98
N THR A 420 15.37 19.31 0.68
CA THR A 420 14.81 18.42 1.71
C THR A 420 15.89 17.87 2.63
N LEU A 421 17.00 17.38 2.07
CA LEU A 421 18.12 16.86 2.86
C LEU A 421 18.74 17.95 3.75
N ASN A 422 18.97 19.15 3.21
CA ASN A 422 19.51 20.28 3.97
C ASN A 422 18.54 20.76 5.07
N PHE A 423 17.22 20.76 4.79
CA PHE A 423 16.22 21.15 5.77
C PHE A 423 16.16 20.13 6.92
N MET A 424 16.10 18.85 6.60
CA MET A 424 16.09 17.78 7.60
C MET A 424 17.33 17.80 8.48
N ASP A 425 18.51 18.00 7.89
CA ASP A 425 19.76 18.05 8.64
C ASP A 425 19.84 19.28 9.56
N ARG A 426 19.44 20.46 9.05
CA ARG A 426 19.41 21.70 9.82
C ARG A 426 18.46 21.63 10.99
N GLU A 427 17.24 21.14 10.78
CA GLU A 427 16.19 21.05 11.81
C GLU A 427 16.27 19.74 12.62
N LYS A 428 17.26 18.85 12.32
CA LYS A 428 17.47 17.56 13.00
C LYS A 428 16.25 16.65 12.98
N ILE A 429 15.60 16.56 11.83
CA ILE A 429 14.43 15.70 11.58
C ILE A 429 14.93 14.29 11.26
N GLU A 430 14.40 13.27 11.95
CA GLU A 430 14.82 11.88 11.76
C GLU A 430 13.90 11.08 10.83
N PHE A 431 12.62 11.46 10.70
CA PHE A 431 11.65 10.80 9.85
C PHE A 431 10.91 11.77 8.94
N TYR A 432 10.54 11.31 7.78
CA TYR A 432 9.93 12.10 6.73
C TYR A 432 8.50 11.62 6.46
N ARG A 433 7.50 12.53 6.50
CA ARG A 433 6.14 12.24 6.06
C ARG A 433 5.84 13.03 4.81
N GLN A 434 5.48 12.33 3.73
CA GLN A 434 5.02 12.97 2.50
C GLN A 434 3.53 12.79 2.31
N ASP A 435 2.85 13.91 2.08
CA ASP A 435 1.44 13.96 1.72
C ASP A 435 1.25 14.43 0.28
N GLN A 436 0.08 14.14 -0.28
CA GLN A 436 -0.38 14.61 -1.59
C GLN A 436 -1.90 14.82 -1.55
N ASN A 437 -2.32 16.07 -1.42
CA ASN A 437 -3.72 16.44 -1.28
C ASN A 437 -4.37 16.97 -2.58
N ILE A 438 -3.74 16.72 -3.72
CA ILE A 438 -4.22 17.16 -5.03
C ILE A 438 -4.15 16.02 -6.04
N ASN A 439 -5.17 15.91 -6.92
CA ASN A 439 -5.10 15.03 -8.09
C ASN A 439 -4.31 15.74 -9.18
N MET A 440 -3.15 15.20 -9.58
CA MET A 440 -2.26 15.82 -10.56
C MET A 440 -2.57 15.43 -12.00
N ARG A 441 -3.42 14.42 -12.23
CA ARG A 441 -3.65 13.89 -13.58
C ARG A 441 -4.15 14.94 -14.57
N GLU A 442 -5.12 15.75 -14.15
CA GLU A 442 -5.68 16.79 -15.01
C GLU A 442 -4.60 17.83 -15.38
N THR A 443 -3.72 18.17 -14.43
CA THR A 443 -2.58 19.07 -14.69
C THR A 443 -1.63 18.48 -15.72
N TRP A 444 -1.22 17.20 -15.57
CA TRP A 444 -0.36 16.54 -16.54
C TRP A 444 -0.98 16.47 -17.93
N GLN A 445 -2.28 16.11 -18.00
CA GLN A 445 -3.01 16.06 -19.27
C GLN A 445 -3.10 17.42 -20.00
N GLN A 446 -3.20 18.52 -19.25
CA GLN A 446 -3.19 19.88 -19.81
C GLN A 446 -1.79 20.30 -20.31
N CYS A 447 -0.74 19.76 -19.72
CA CYS A 447 0.64 20.04 -20.10
C CYS A 447 1.16 19.13 -21.20
N ASP A 448 0.58 17.93 -21.36
CA ASP A 448 0.93 17.01 -22.43
C ASP A 448 0.56 17.61 -23.80
N THR A 449 1.47 17.51 -24.77
CA THR A 449 1.14 17.83 -26.16
C THR A 449 0.39 16.66 -26.82
N GLN A 450 -0.24 16.92 -27.97
CA GLN A 450 -1.10 15.94 -28.66
C GLN A 450 -0.44 14.55 -28.82
N ASP A 451 0.86 14.52 -29.16
CA ASP A 451 1.59 13.26 -29.41
C ASP A 451 2.57 12.89 -28.29
N ARG A 452 2.31 13.40 -27.05
CA ARG A 452 3.12 13.11 -25.86
C ARG A 452 2.25 12.81 -24.61
N ILE A 453 1.04 12.26 -24.83
CA ILE A 453 0.08 11.98 -23.76
C ILE A 453 0.62 10.89 -22.81
N GLY A 454 0.73 11.23 -21.52
CA GLY A 454 1.21 10.39 -20.45
C GLY A 454 2.70 10.60 -20.10
N VAL A 455 3.44 11.38 -20.87
CA VAL A 455 4.89 11.55 -20.68
C VAL A 455 5.22 12.37 -19.43
N HIS A 456 4.45 13.42 -19.11
CA HIS A 456 4.66 14.17 -17.87
C HIS A 456 4.49 13.26 -16.65
N GLU A 457 3.45 12.43 -16.64
CA GLU A 457 3.23 11.47 -15.56
C GLU A 457 4.39 10.46 -15.46
N MET A 458 4.87 9.92 -16.59
CA MET A 458 6.00 8.96 -16.60
C MET A 458 7.26 9.57 -15.98
N LYS A 459 7.62 10.79 -16.37
CA LYS A 459 8.80 11.51 -15.87
C LYS A 459 8.64 11.85 -14.38
N HIS A 460 7.47 12.37 -13.98
CA HIS A 460 7.17 12.73 -12.61
C HIS A 460 7.27 11.52 -11.66
N THR A 461 6.61 10.41 -12.03
CA THR A 461 6.61 9.18 -11.23
C THR A 461 8.01 8.58 -11.12
N HIS A 462 8.79 8.56 -12.21
CA HIS A 462 10.19 8.11 -12.17
C HIS A 462 11.03 8.93 -11.18
N ASN A 463 10.89 10.24 -11.21
CA ASN A 463 11.67 11.12 -10.34
C ASN A 463 11.16 11.16 -8.90
N LEU A 464 9.88 10.84 -8.65
CA LEU A 464 9.39 10.57 -7.30
C LEU A 464 10.14 9.40 -6.66
N TYR A 465 10.33 8.30 -7.38
CA TYR A 465 11.15 7.18 -6.89
C TYR A 465 12.60 7.58 -6.66
N LYS A 466 13.19 8.37 -7.57
CA LYS A 466 14.55 8.91 -7.41
C LYS A 466 14.67 9.79 -6.15
N PHE A 467 13.68 10.63 -5.90
CA PHE A 467 13.62 11.50 -4.71
C PHE A 467 13.60 10.66 -3.42
N TRP A 468 12.69 9.68 -3.30
CA TRP A 468 12.60 8.85 -2.10
C TRP A 468 13.82 7.94 -1.92
N ALA A 469 14.37 7.42 -3.01
CA ALA A 469 15.61 6.65 -2.97
C ALA A 469 16.78 7.53 -2.46
N ALA A 470 16.88 8.79 -2.90
CA ALA A 470 17.91 9.72 -2.44
C ALA A 470 17.79 9.99 -0.93
N LEU A 471 16.58 10.22 -0.42
CA LEU A 471 16.33 10.39 1.01
C LEU A 471 16.76 9.14 1.82
N ARG A 472 16.35 7.96 1.36
CA ARG A 472 16.69 6.69 2.03
C ARG A 472 18.18 6.37 1.97
N ASN A 473 18.85 6.72 0.88
CA ASN A 473 20.32 6.54 0.74
C ASN A 473 21.08 7.49 1.69
N ALA A 474 20.62 8.72 1.85
CA ALA A 474 21.22 9.68 2.78
C ALA A 474 20.96 9.30 4.25
N TYR A 475 19.78 8.77 4.57
CA TYR A 475 19.35 8.39 5.90
C TYR A 475 18.81 6.95 5.93
N PRO A 476 19.68 5.92 5.92
CA PRO A 476 19.23 4.52 5.84
C PRO A 476 18.33 4.07 6.99
N ASP A 477 18.47 4.69 8.16
CA ASP A 477 17.64 4.40 9.35
C ASP A 477 16.33 5.22 9.37
N MET A 478 16.10 6.05 8.34
CA MET A 478 14.92 6.89 8.23
C MET A 478 13.70 6.05 7.84
N TYR A 479 12.57 6.38 8.42
CA TYR A 479 11.26 5.93 8.00
C TYR A 479 10.60 7.01 7.12
N ILE A 480 9.98 6.60 6.04
CA ILE A 480 9.11 7.46 5.23
C ILE A 480 7.66 7.05 5.50
N ASP A 481 6.87 7.99 6.00
CA ASP A 481 5.42 7.82 6.12
C ASP A 481 4.76 8.30 4.82
N ASN A 482 4.08 7.36 4.15
CA ASN A 482 3.44 7.58 2.86
C ASN A 482 1.98 7.99 3.06
N CYS A 483 1.70 9.27 2.87
CA CYS A 483 0.36 9.81 2.87
C CYS A 483 0.02 10.44 1.51
N ALA A 484 -1.24 10.33 1.12
CA ALA A 484 -1.81 11.08 0.00
C ALA A 484 -3.30 11.28 0.26
N SER A 485 -3.65 12.14 1.23
CA SER A 485 -4.97 12.20 1.85
C SER A 485 -5.37 10.80 2.39
N GLY A 486 -4.57 10.26 3.30
CA GLY A 486 -4.63 8.87 3.72
C GLY A 486 -3.90 7.93 2.75
N GLY A 487 -4.37 6.70 2.60
CA GLY A 487 -3.71 5.63 1.85
C GLY A 487 -3.95 5.63 0.33
N ARG A 488 -4.00 6.79 -0.32
CA ARG A 488 -4.28 6.88 -1.77
C ARG A 488 -3.05 6.69 -2.65
N ARG A 489 -1.83 6.56 -2.06
CA ARG A 489 -0.57 6.35 -2.81
C ARG A 489 0.13 5.07 -2.36
N LEU A 490 -0.60 3.97 -2.25
CA LEU A 490 -0.04 2.67 -1.88
C LEU A 490 0.20 1.83 -3.13
N ASP A 491 1.44 1.44 -3.36
CA ASP A 491 1.87 0.45 -4.34
C ASP A 491 3.13 -0.27 -3.83
N TYR A 492 3.53 -1.36 -4.48
CA TYR A 492 4.65 -2.16 -3.97
C TYR A 492 6.02 -1.50 -4.18
N MET A 493 6.17 -0.62 -5.17
CA MET A 493 7.44 0.10 -5.38
C MET A 493 7.71 1.06 -4.25
N LEU A 494 6.70 1.87 -3.86
CA LEU A 494 6.83 2.78 -2.73
C LEU A 494 6.90 2.07 -1.39
N ALA A 495 6.31 0.87 -1.27
CA ALA A 495 6.43 0.03 -0.07
C ALA A 495 7.89 -0.30 0.27
N THR A 496 8.78 -0.37 -0.71
CA THR A 496 10.23 -0.57 -0.51
C THR A 496 10.88 0.56 0.32
N TYR A 497 10.30 1.77 0.27
CA TYR A 497 10.83 2.96 0.96
C TYR A 497 10.02 3.36 2.19
N SER A 498 8.74 2.96 2.24
CA SER A 498 7.76 3.57 3.12
C SER A 498 6.61 2.65 3.50
N PHE A 499 5.80 3.10 4.43
CA PHE A 499 4.46 2.57 4.70
C PHE A 499 3.59 3.65 5.37
N PRO A 500 2.24 3.55 5.30
CA PRO A 500 1.36 4.56 5.88
C PRO A 500 1.25 4.41 7.39
N LEU A 501 1.38 5.50 8.13
CA LEU A 501 0.97 5.57 9.55
C LEU A 501 -0.53 5.89 9.68
N CYS A 502 -1.05 6.67 8.75
CA CYS A 502 -2.47 6.94 8.63
C CYS A 502 -2.96 6.31 7.32
N GLN A 503 -3.50 5.10 7.40
CA GLN A 503 -3.94 4.35 6.22
C GLN A 503 -5.17 4.95 5.56
N SER A 504 -6.00 5.70 6.32
CA SER A 504 -7.19 6.39 5.82
C SER A 504 -7.43 7.69 6.57
N ASP A 505 -7.77 8.76 5.84
CA ASP A 505 -8.20 10.03 6.46
C ASP A 505 -9.61 9.95 7.05
N TYR A 506 -10.34 8.85 6.86
CA TYR A 506 -11.62 8.61 7.55
C TYR A 506 -11.47 8.76 9.07
N GLU A 507 -10.34 8.33 9.61
CA GLU A 507 -10.00 8.39 11.02
C GLU A 507 -9.85 9.82 11.56
N THR A 508 -9.73 10.81 10.67
CA THR A 508 -9.65 12.23 11.06
C THR A 508 -11.00 12.91 11.21
N PHE A 509 -12.10 12.25 10.80
CA PHE A 509 -13.43 12.79 10.86
C PHE A 509 -14.07 12.66 12.25
N LYS A 510 -14.99 13.58 12.55
CA LYS A 510 -15.69 13.67 13.82
C LYS A 510 -16.61 12.45 14.08
N GLU A 511 -17.13 11.90 13.00
CA GLU A 511 -18.05 10.76 12.95
C GLU A 511 -17.32 9.40 12.84
N TYR A 512 -16.03 9.40 13.06
CA TYR A 512 -15.18 8.22 13.00
C TYR A 512 -15.73 7.07 13.85
N ASN A 513 -15.87 5.91 13.23
CA ASN A 513 -16.31 4.68 13.89
C ASN A 513 -15.17 3.67 13.94
N TYR A 514 -14.64 3.40 15.12
CA TYR A 514 -13.55 2.43 15.34
C TYR A 514 -13.82 1.04 14.76
N SER A 515 -15.10 0.63 14.70
CA SER A 515 -15.47 -0.67 14.13
C SER A 515 -15.23 -0.79 12.63
N CYS A 516 -15.12 0.33 11.91
CA CYS A 516 -14.81 0.33 10.47
C CYS A 516 -13.33 0.01 10.22
N VAL A 517 -12.46 0.46 11.12
CA VAL A 517 -11.01 0.20 11.06
C VAL A 517 -10.68 -1.28 11.16
N HIS A 518 -11.53 -2.08 11.80
CA HIS A 518 -11.36 -3.52 11.83
C HIS A 518 -11.32 -4.11 10.43
N LEU A 519 -12.20 -3.64 9.52
CA LEU A 519 -12.25 -4.11 8.14
C LEU A 519 -11.04 -3.64 7.32
N GLU A 520 -10.63 -2.38 7.52
CA GLU A 520 -9.42 -1.85 6.88
C GLU A 520 -8.21 -2.73 7.23
N ASN A 521 -7.97 -2.98 8.52
CA ASN A 521 -6.89 -3.84 8.99
C ASN A 521 -7.05 -5.28 8.51
N TYR A 522 -8.29 -5.80 8.50
CA TYR A 522 -8.62 -7.16 8.11
C TYR A 522 -8.18 -7.46 6.67
N TYR A 523 -8.34 -6.50 5.76
CA TYR A 523 -8.00 -6.67 4.36
C TYR A 523 -6.61 -6.16 3.99
N LEU A 524 -6.14 -5.04 4.54
CA LEU A 524 -4.78 -4.58 4.28
C LEU A 524 -3.74 -5.60 4.73
N ASN A 525 -4.00 -6.31 5.83
CA ASN A 525 -3.13 -7.41 6.26
C ASN A 525 -2.98 -8.53 5.24
N GLU A 526 -3.86 -8.67 4.25
CA GLU A 526 -3.69 -9.66 3.18
C GLU A 526 -2.64 -9.23 2.15
N VAL A 527 -2.57 -7.93 1.81
CA VAL A 527 -1.82 -7.44 0.64
C VAL A 527 -0.77 -6.37 0.96
N TYR A 528 -0.97 -5.61 2.02
CA TYR A 528 -0.05 -4.53 2.43
C TYR A 528 0.23 -4.62 3.94
N PRO A 529 1.01 -5.60 4.38
CA PRO A 529 1.11 -6.00 5.79
C PRO A 529 1.75 -4.98 6.71
N LEU A 530 2.49 -3.99 6.19
CA LEU A 530 3.06 -2.88 6.94
C LEU A 530 2.19 -1.64 6.79
N HIS A 531 1.19 -1.53 7.61
CA HIS A 531 0.30 -0.38 7.69
C HIS A 531 0.02 -0.04 9.15
N SER A 532 -0.52 1.13 9.39
CA SER A 532 -0.90 1.61 10.71
C SER A 532 -2.17 2.44 10.63
N THR A 533 -2.85 2.52 11.75
CA THR A 533 -4.11 3.21 11.92
C THR A 533 -3.93 4.39 12.88
N LEU A 534 -4.44 5.55 12.52
CA LEU A 534 -4.56 6.66 13.44
C LEU A 534 -5.66 6.35 14.46
N SER A 535 -5.36 6.40 15.74
CA SER A 535 -6.35 6.30 16.80
C SER A 535 -6.37 7.58 17.61
N TRP A 536 -7.56 8.11 17.78
CA TRP A 536 -7.79 9.21 18.70
C TRP A 536 -7.73 8.68 20.12
N MET A 537 -7.02 9.36 21.01
CA MET A 537 -6.91 8.96 22.42
C MET A 537 -8.29 8.79 23.05
N PRO A 538 -8.79 7.55 23.18
CA PRO A 538 -10.01 7.31 23.92
C PRO A 538 -9.66 7.08 25.40
N ASP A 539 -10.46 7.63 26.29
CA ASP A 539 -10.30 7.57 27.73
C ASP A 539 -10.37 6.12 28.25
N GLY A 540 -9.27 5.35 28.15
CA GLY A 540 -9.20 3.96 28.61
C GLY A 540 -10.02 2.94 27.82
N ASP A 541 -10.57 3.32 26.68
CA ASP A 541 -11.39 2.44 25.83
C ASP A 541 -10.54 1.41 25.09
N SER A 542 -10.42 0.22 25.65
CA SER A 542 -9.65 -0.89 25.06
C SER A 542 -10.12 -1.26 23.64
N TYR A 543 -11.43 -1.20 23.39
CA TYR A 543 -11.98 -1.49 22.07
C TYR A 543 -11.43 -0.54 21.00
N ALA A 544 -11.45 0.76 21.28
CA ALA A 544 -10.95 1.77 20.38
C ALA A 544 -9.43 1.70 20.20
N ILE A 545 -8.66 1.52 21.29
CA ILE A 545 -7.21 1.47 21.25
C ILE A 545 -6.73 0.25 20.44
N LEU A 546 -7.29 -0.93 20.72
CA LEU A 546 -6.90 -2.18 20.06
C LEU A 546 -7.45 -2.33 18.63
N SER A 547 -8.40 -1.47 18.21
CA SER A 547 -8.85 -1.41 16.82
C SER A 547 -7.73 -0.98 15.87
N GLY A 548 -6.69 -0.32 16.35
CA GLY A 548 -5.62 0.24 15.56
C GLY A 548 -4.88 -0.81 14.75
N GLY A 549 -4.20 -1.66 15.07
CA GLY A 549 -3.39 -2.60 14.26
C GLY A 549 -1.91 -2.54 14.60
N CYS A 550 -1.06 -2.80 13.62
CA CYS A 550 0.37 -2.99 13.83
C CYS A 550 1.16 -1.75 14.26
N GLY A 551 0.63 -0.59 14.13
CA GLY A 551 1.31 0.64 14.56
C GLY A 551 0.27 1.73 14.76
N LEU A 552 0.27 2.30 15.94
CA LEU A 552 -0.72 3.27 16.33
C LEU A 552 -0.12 4.67 16.32
N ALA A 553 -0.63 5.53 15.46
CA ALA A 553 -0.42 6.95 15.62
C ALA A 553 -1.42 7.46 16.64
N ILE A 554 -0.93 8.07 17.71
CA ILE A 554 -1.77 8.65 18.75
C ILE A 554 -1.92 10.12 18.45
N GLY A 555 -3.09 10.50 17.99
CA GLY A 555 -3.52 11.87 17.90
C GLY A 555 -4.52 12.20 19.01
N SER A 556 -4.51 13.42 19.49
CA SER A 556 -5.61 13.90 20.33
C SER A 556 -6.86 14.04 19.48
N LYS A 557 -8.02 13.60 20.00
CA LYS A 557 -9.35 13.74 19.38
C LYS A 557 -9.68 15.20 18.97
N ARG A 558 -8.86 16.13 19.38
CA ARG A 558 -8.96 17.55 19.08
C ARG A 558 -7.58 18.06 18.69
N TRP A 559 -7.33 18.13 17.41
CA TRP A 559 -6.20 18.86 16.86
C TRP A 559 -6.16 20.33 17.32
N ASN A 560 -7.26 20.78 17.93
CA ASN A 560 -7.41 22.12 18.46
C ASN A 560 -6.96 22.17 19.93
N PHE A 561 -5.93 22.91 20.15
CA PHE A 561 -5.45 23.40 21.43
C PHE A 561 -6.54 24.19 22.17
N PRO A 562 -6.73 24.08 23.48
CA PRO A 562 -5.88 23.53 24.54
C PRO A 562 -6.22 22.09 24.98
N SER A 563 -7.13 21.41 24.35
CA SER A 563 -7.59 20.07 24.73
C SER A 563 -6.71 18.92 24.25
N LEU A 564 -5.52 19.22 23.73
CA LEU A 564 -4.45 18.28 23.42
C LEU A 564 -3.82 17.64 24.69
N TYR A 565 -4.07 18.23 25.86
CA TYR A 565 -3.53 17.70 27.10
C TYR A 565 -4.46 16.65 27.65
N PRO A 566 -3.92 15.46 27.98
CA PRO A 566 -4.64 14.54 28.82
C PRO A 566 -5.06 15.23 30.11
N GLN A 567 -6.29 15.01 30.51
CA GLN A 567 -6.84 15.55 31.76
C GLN A 567 -6.08 14.95 32.95
N ASP A 568 -6.07 15.62 34.09
CA ASP A 568 -5.41 15.12 35.33
C ASP A 568 -5.96 13.75 35.79
N ASP A 569 -7.18 13.39 35.37
CA ASP A 569 -7.86 12.12 35.65
C ASP A 569 -7.65 11.02 34.60
N PHE A 570 -6.81 11.24 33.58
CA PHE A 570 -6.53 10.26 32.54
C PHE A 570 -5.74 9.05 33.09
N ASP A 571 -6.24 7.83 32.85
CA ASP A 571 -5.58 6.59 33.27
C ASP A 571 -4.38 6.23 32.40
N TYR A 572 -3.23 6.85 32.71
CA TYR A 572 -1.97 6.60 32.02
C TYR A 572 -1.44 5.19 32.20
N ASP A 573 -1.77 4.51 33.28
CA ASP A 573 -1.25 3.18 33.56
C ASP A 573 -1.93 2.13 32.71
N THR A 574 -3.25 2.19 32.56
CA THR A 574 -4.00 1.36 31.62
C THR A 574 -3.59 1.67 30.19
N TYR A 575 -3.45 2.94 29.84
CA TYR A 575 -3.04 3.35 28.51
C TYR A 575 -1.64 2.83 28.13
N ARG A 576 -0.67 2.93 29.07
CA ARG A 576 0.69 2.40 28.87
C ARG A 576 0.67 0.89 28.59
N LYS A 577 -0.14 0.12 29.33
CA LYS A 577 -0.30 -1.33 29.10
C LYS A 577 -0.81 -1.64 27.70
N HIS A 578 -1.79 -0.88 27.21
CA HIS A 578 -2.31 -1.05 25.83
C HIS A 578 -1.25 -0.74 24.77
N LEU A 579 -0.47 0.33 24.96
CA LEU A 579 0.61 0.65 24.03
C LEU A 579 1.72 -0.41 24.01
N GLN A 580 2.05 -0.98 25.17
CA GLN A 580 3.03 -2.07 25.26
C GLN A 580 2.54 -3.32 24.53
N VAL A 581 1.28 -3.68 24.70
CA VAL A 581 0.71 -4.86 24.01
C VAL A 581 0.60 -4.65 22.52
N ILE A 582 0.34 -3.43 22.05
CA ILE A 582 0.35 -3.12 20.60
C ILE A 582 1.75 -3.34 20.00
N LEU A 583 2.82 -3.00 20.73
CA LEU A 583 4.18 -3.28 20.26
C LEU A 583 4.45 -4.79 20.15
N GLU A 584 3.92 -5.58 21.06
CA GLU A 584 4.02 -7.05 21.03
C GLU A 584 3.19 -7.61 19.85
N MET A 585 1.96 -7.13 19.65
CA MET A 585 1.13 -7.49 18.50
C MET A 585 1.80 -7.12 17.18
N ARG A 586 2.41 -5.93 17.09
CA ARG A 586 3.16 -5.46 15.93
C ARG A 586 4.24 -6.45 15.50
N ASP A 587 5.05 -6.91 16.44
CA ASP A 587 6.14 -7.83 16.16
C ASP A 587 5.64 -9.21 15.68
N LEU A 588 4.57 -9.72 16.30
CA LEU A 588 3.92 -10.96 15.87
C LEU A 588 3.27 -10.83 14.51
N MET A 589 2.56 -9.73 14.24
CA MET A 589 1.92 -9.48 12.93
C MET A 589 2.97 -9.32 11.83
N ALA A 590 4.11 -8.69 12.11
CA ALA A 590 5.17 -8.45 11.14
C ALA A 590 5.93 -9.73 10.75
N ASN A 591 6.04 -10.70 11.64
CA ASN A 591 6.85 -11.90 11.44
C ASN A 591 6.02 -13.18 11.31
N GLY A 592 4.77 -13.16 11.77
CA GLY A 592 3.88 -14.32 11.79
C GLY A 592 3.01 -14.49 10.53
N ASN A 593 2.38 -15.65 10.47
CA ASN A 593 1.28 -15.91 9.56
C ASN A 593 0.01 -15.20 10.05
N TYR A 594 -0.78 -14.69 9.13
CA TYR A 594 -2.03 -14.00 9.38
C TYR A 594 -3.23 -14.85 8.99
N TYR A 595 -4.25 -14.89 9.82
CA TYR A 595 -5.48 -15.63 9.58
C TYR A 595 -6.70 -14.80 9.93
N GLN A 596 -7.62 -14.73 9.00
CA GLN A 596 -8.98 -14.23 9.22
C GLN A 596 -9.80 -15.36 9.87
N LEU A 597 -10.36 -15.11 11.05
CA LEU A 597 -11.10 -16.11 11.82
C LEU A 597 -12.62 -15.99 11.66
N THR A 598 -13.09 -14.92 11.04
CA THR A 598 -14.49 -14.70 10.67
C THR A 598 -14.64 -14.74 9.16
N LYS A 599 -15.85 -14.96 8.67
CA LYS A 599 -16.19 -14.57 7.31
C LYS A 599 -15.97 -13.07 7.19
N THR A 600 -15.94 -12.56 5.95
CA THR A 600 -15.95 -11.11 5.72
C THR A 600 -17.10 -10.47 6.48
N PRO A 601 -16.83 -9.67 7.53
CA PRO A 601 -17.92 -8.98 8.22
C PRO A 601 -18.47 -7.89 7.30
N GLU A 602 -19.72 -8.05 6.88
CA GLU A 602 -20.35 -7.12 5.92
C GLU A 602 -20.85 -5.85 6.61
N ASP A 603 -21.26 -5.97 7.89
CA ASP A 603 -21.79 -4.87 8.69
C ASP A 603 -21.37 -4.98 10.17
N LEU A 604 -21.94 -4.15 11.03
CA LEU A 604 -21.63 -4.10 12.46
C LEU A 604 -22.31 -5.19 13.30
N SER A 605 -23.11 -6.06 12.69
CA SER A 605 -23.84 -7.16 13.35
C SER A 605 -23.03 -8.44 13.52
N GLU A 606 -21.80 -8.48 12.98
CA GLU A 606 -20.95 -9.66 13.00
C GLU A 606 -19.66 -9.43 13.82
N PHE A 607 -19.15 -10.49 14.43
CA PHE A 607 -17.80 -10.46 15.00
C PHE A 607 -16.75 -10.16 13.93
N CYS A 608 -15.66 -9.49 14.33
CA CYS A 608 -14.45 -9.40 13.53
C CYS A 608 -13.28 -9.99 14.35
N ALA A 609 -12.62 -11.02 13.82
CA ALA A 609 -11.56 -11.69 14.56
C ALA A 609 -10.41 -12.14 13.65
N MET A 610 -9.19 -12.06 14.19
CA MET A 610 -7.97 -12.42 13.49
C MET A 610 -6.95 -13.07 14.43
N GLN A 611 -6.06 -13.84 13.81
CA GLN A 611 -4.93 -14.49 14.48
C GLN A 611 -3.64 -14.10 13.78
N ALA A 612 -2.62 -13.75 14.56
CA ALA A 612 -1.23 -13.80 14.11
C ALA A 612 -0.52 -14.98 14.80
N HIS A 613 0.21 -15.77 14.02
CA HIS A 613 0.88 -16.99 14.52
C HIS A 613 2.31 -17.07 13.98
N ASP A 614 3.27 -17.15 14.89
CA ASP A 614 4.67 -17.43 14.58
C ASP A 614 4.85 -18.97 14.52
N PRO A 615 5.02 -19.57 13.32
CA PRO A 615 5.10 -21.01 13.18
C PRO A 615 6.40 -21.61 13.73
N GLU A 616 7.47 -20.81 13.84
CA GLU A 616 8.76 -21.27 14.39
C GLU A 616 8.71 -21.36 15.90
N LYS A 617 8.14 -20.35 16.55
CA LYS A 617 8.01 -20.28 18.00
C LYS A 617 6.75 -20.96 18.53
N GLN A 618 5.83 -21.34 17.64
CA GLN A 618 4.49 -21.84 18.01
C GLN A 618 3.80 -20.94 19.03
N SER A 619 3.87 -19.61 18.78
CA SER A 619 3.28 -18.57 19.59
C SER A 619 2.47 -17.62 18.73
N GLY A 620 1.56 -16.87 19.35
CA GLY A 620 0.75 -15.92 18.62
C GLY A 620 -0.25 -15.20 19.50
N TYR A 621 -1.15 -14.46 18.84
CA TYR A 621 -2.30 -13.88 19.49
C TYR A 621 -3.58 -14.12 18.72
N VAL A 622 -4.70 -14.06 19.41
CA VAL A 622 -6.04 -14.00 18.84
C VAL A 622 -6.72 -12.75 19.38
N ILE A 623 -7.20 -11.89 18.48
CA ILE A 623 -8.02 -10.73 18.82
C ILE A 623 -9.42 -10.90 18.25
N VAL A 624 -10.42 -10.63 19.08
CA VAL A 624 -11.84 -10.75 18.74
C VAL A 624 -12.56 -9.48 19.13
N PHE A 625 -13.23 -8.86 18.19
CA PHE A 625 -14.12 -7.72 18.41
C PHE A 625 -15.57 -8.17 18.32
N ARG A 626 -16.32 -8.05 19.42
CA ARG A 626 -17.79 -8.06 19.37
C ARG A 626 -18.25 -6.66 19.00
N ARG A 627 -18.74 -6.52 17.79
CA ARG A 627 -19.10 -5.21 17.23
C ARG A 627 -20.44 -4.71 17.80
N PRO A 628 -20.81 -3.42 17.67
CA PRO A 628 -21.92 -2.82 18.40
C PRO A 628 -23.29 -3.47 18.17
N GLU A 629 -23.52 -4.01 16.98
CA GLU A 629 -24.81 -4.59 16.58
C GLU A 629 -24.82 -6.12 16.65
N THR A 630 -23.69 -6.75 17.01
CA THR A 630 -23.60 -8.22 17.10
C THR A 630 -24.53 -8.75 18.20
N GLU A 631 -25.52 -9.59 17.83
CA GLU A 631 -26.46 -10.17 18.77
C GLU A 631 -25.90 -11.37 19.52
N GLU A 632 -25.11 -12.20 18.86
CA GLU A 632 -24.41 -13.34 19.47
C GLU A 632 -23.42 -12.87 20.52
N ASP A 633 -23.41 -13.54 21.68
CA ASP A 633 -22.45 -13.28 22.76
C ASP A 633 -21.34 -14.33 22.86
N GLU A 634 -21.38 -15.34 22.01
CA GLU A 634 -20.35 -16.38 21.90
C GLU A 634 -19.63 -16.31 20.57
N PHE A 635 -18.32 -16.23 20.62
CA PHE A 635 -17.44 -16.36 19.48
C PHE A 635 -16.81 -17.76 19.44
N PHE A 636 -16.80 -18.37 18.25
CA PHE A 636 -16.15 -19.66 18.00
C PHE A 636 -15.34 -19.62 16.73
N ALA A 637 -14.09 -20.10 16.80
CA ALA A 637 -13.24 -20.26 15.62
C ALA A 637 -12.31 -21.47 15.75
N LYS A 638 -11.96 -22.04 14.59
CA LYS A 638 -10.88 -23.02 14.48
C LYS A 638 -9.58 -22.29 14.20
N LEU A 639 -8.65 -22.30 15.14
CA LEU A 639 -7.33 -21.66 14.99
C LEU A 639 -6.43 -22.51 14.08
N PRO A 640 -5.94 -21.98 12.95
CA PRO A 640 -4.91 -22.62 12.15
C PRO A 640 -3.58 -22.84 12.90
N GLU A 641 -2.80 -23.80 12.42
CA GLU A 641 -1.41 -24.09 12.83
C GLU A 641 -1.19 -24.42 14.31
N ILE A 642 -2.23 -24.63 15.10
CA ILE A 642 -2.08 -25.07 16.49
C ILE A 642 -1.74 -26.56 16.52
N ASP A 643 -0.64 -26.91 17.19
CA ASP A 643 -0.25 -28.31 17.46
C ASP A 643 -1.17 -28.91 18.54
N THR A 644 -2.05 -29.83 18.12
CA THR A 644 -3.09 -30.41 18.97
C THR A 644 -2.55 -31.26 20.12
N GLU A 645 -1.35 -31.78 19.99
CA GLU A 645 -0.74 -32.69 20.98
C GLU A 645 0.11 -31.93 22.02
N ALA A 646 0.38 -30.65 21.77
CA ALA A 646 1.19 -29.82 22.66
C ALA A 646 0.35 -29.15 23.74
N GLU A 647 1.00 -28.75 24.83
CA GLU A 647 0.45 -27.89 25.87
C GLU A 647 0.82 -26.42 25.56
N TYR A 648 -0.12 -25.52 25.78
CA TYR A 648 0.04 -24.09 25.56
C TYR A 648 -0.26 -23.31 26.84
N GLU A 649 0.54 -22.29 27.11
CA GLU A 649 0.19 -21.25 28.07
C GLU A 649 -0.55 -20.12 27.36
N ILE A 650 -1.69 -19.72 27.91
CA ILE A 650 -2.54 -18.65 27.40
C ILE A 650 -2.57 -17.53 28.42
N GLN A 651 -2.33 -16.32 27.95
CA GLN A 651 -2.50 -15.09 28.70
C GLN A 651 -3.67 -14.29 28.14
N ASP A 652 -4.71 -14.09 28.91
CA ASP A 652 -5.80 -13.17 28.57
C ASP A 652 -5.42 -11.76 29.01
N PHE A 653 -5.22 -10.88 28.03
CA PHE A 653 -4.79 -9.49 28.29
C PHE A 653 -5.86 -8.69 29.03
N MET A 654 -7.15 -8.92 28.72
CA MET A 654 -8.24 -8.13 29.29
C MET A 654 -8.47 -8.42 30.78
N THR A 655 -8.26 -9.67 31.20
CA THR A 655 -8.44 -10.09 32.59
C THR A 655 -7.13 -10.19 33.36
N GLY A 656 -5.99 -10.22 32.65
CA GLY A 656 -4.67 -10.48 33.26
C GLY A 656 -4.48 -11.93 33.72
N THR A 657 -5.36 -12.84 33.35
CA THR A 657 -5.29 -14.25 33.81
C THR A 657 -4.40 -15.08 32.88
N THR A 658 -3.71 -16.05 33.47
CA THR A 658 -2.91 -17.03 32.72
C THR A 658 -3.43 -18.43 33.05
N CYS A 659 -3.53 -19.28 32.01
CA CYS A 659 -3.92 -20.68 32.14
C CYS A 659 -3.14 -21.57 31.17
N ARG A 660 -3.18 -22.90 31.44
CA ARG A 660 -2.59 -23.90 30.55
C ARG A 660 -3.70 -24.79 30.00
N ILE A 661 -3.65 -25.02 28.69
CA ILE A 661 -4.59 -25.90 28.00
C ILE A 661 -3.85 -26.71 26.95
N PHE A 662 -4.44 -27.84 26.56
CA PHE A 662 -3.92 -28.59 25.41
C PHE A 662 -4.26 -27.89 24.09
N GLY A 663 -3.38 -28.05 23.09
CA GLY A 663 -3.58 -27.47 21.76
C GLY A 663 -4.88 -27.95 21.09
N ARG A 664 -5.35 -29.17 21.39
CA ARG A 664 -6.68 -29.66 20.93
C ARG A 664 -7.85 -28.81 21.44
N GLU A 665 -7.71 -28.17 22.63
CA GLU A 665 -8.71 -27.25 23.18
C GLU A 665 -8.52 -25.85 22.57
N LEU A 666 -7.27 -25.37 22.51
CA LEU A 666 -6.94 -24.08 21.91
C LEU A 666 -7.36 -24.02 20.43
N ARG A 667 -7.19 -25.11 19.69
CA ARG A 667 -7.56 -25.17 18.26
C ARG A 667 -9.03 -24.88 17.99
N TYR A 668 -9.92 -25.20 18.95
CA TYR A 668 -11.34 -24.90 18.89
C TYR A 668 -11.69 -23.79 19.86
N TYR A 669 -11.08 -22.63 19.60
CA TYR A 669 -11.18 -21.47 20.46
C TYR A 669 -12.62 -20.98 20.59
N LYS A 670 -13.06 -20.84 21.85
CA LYS A 670 -14.36 -20.30 22.20
C LYS A 670 -14.21 -19.15 23.20
N LYS A 671 -14.95 -18.05 22.99
CA LYS A 671 -14.94 -16.90 23.91
C LYS A 671 -16.37 -16.39 24.08
N VAL A 672 -16.79 -16.24 25.34
CA VAL A 672 -18.04 -15.56 25.70
C VAL A 672 -17.72 -14.09 25.93
N MET A 673 -18.47 -13.21 25.28
CA MET A 673 -18.32 -11.76 25.31
C MET A 673 -19.70 -11.12 25.53
N PRO A 674 -20.19 -11.00 26.79
CA PRO A 674 -21.57 -10.56 27.09
C PRO A 674 -21.83 -9.11 26.68
N GLU A 675 -20.78 -8.27 26.72
CA GLU A 675 -20.91 -6.85 26.41
C GLU A 675 -20.73 -6.59 24.91
N LYS A 676 -21.69 -5.90 24.28
CA LYS A 676 -21.56 -5.35 22.92
C LYS A 676 -20.45 -4.30 22.88
N ARG A 677 -19.86 -4.07 21.74
CA ARG A 677 -18.72 -3.16 21.56
C ARG A 677 -17.60 -3.47 22.54
N SER A 678 -17.18 -4.72 22.55
CA SER A 678 -16.11 -5.22 23.41
C SER A 678 -14.99 -5.91 22.62
N VAL A 679 -13.85 -6.06 23.23
CA VAL A 679 -12.67 -6.73 22.65
C VAL A 679 -12.16 -7.81 23.58
N SER A 680 -11.69 -8.92 23.01
CA SER A 680 -10.93 -9.95 23.70
C SER A 680 -9.60 -10.12 22.99
N LEU A 681 -8.51 -10.16 23.76
CA LEU A 681 -7.16 -10.39 23.25
C LEU A 681 -6.49 -11.44 24.13
N ILE A 682 -6.07 -12.54 23.51
CA ILE A 682 -5.25 -13.55 24.15
C ILE A 682 -3.91 -13.69 23.44
N PHE A 683 -2.86 -13.90 24.20
CA PHE A 683 -1.58 -14.41 23.71
C PHE A 683 -1.45 -15.87 24.07
N TYR A 684 -0.75 -16.64 23.26
CA TYR A 684 -0.47 -18.04 23.51
C TYR A 684 0.94 -18.40 23.07
N HIS A 685 1.57 -19.32 23.80
CA HIS A 685 2.84 -19.93 23.40
C HIS A 685 2.89 -21.40 23.81
N LYS A 686 3.54 -22.22 22.99
CA LYS A 686 3.77 -23.63 23.23
C LYS A 686 4.78 -23.78 24.37
N LEU A 687 4.50 -24.70 25.32
CA LEU A 687 5.36 -25.03 26.45
C LEU A 687 6.43 -26.09 26.13
#